data_6b3858694b66ebeead379c4f2236d19d
#
_entry.id   6b3858694b66ebeead379c4f2236d19d
#
_cell.length_a   1.000
_cell.length_b   1.000
_cell.length_c   1.000
_cell.angle_alpha   90.00
_cell.angle_beta   90.00
_cell.angle_gamma   90.00
#
_symmetry.space_group_name_H-M   'P 1'
#
loop_
_entity.id
_entity.type
_entity.pdbx_description
1 polymer ?
#
loop_
_entity_poly.entity_id
_entity_poly.type
_entity_poly.pdbx_seq_one_letter_code
_entity_poly.pdbx_strand_id
1 'polypeptide(L)'
;MSKETRSLPMVALRGLTILPEMVRHFDVSREKSLLAIEEAVQGDQKIFLTAQKDIEVVDPKADDLYQVGCIATIRQIVKLPKKISRVLISGEARAVINTVEFEEPYLRANVTVMPDTEEIPEEVPGAGEKLSREAMLRGLRDVFKEYAAKEPKVSKEIGAQIEGIEDLKQLVDLTAANVPFSWEDTQELLEEPDLARRYELLVYKLVKEIQILNVKEEIQAKVKERVDKNQREYILREELKWIREELGDDNMLSDADEFQQAADALQAPDEVKEKLNKEIKRFRNTMNSPAETGVIRTYIESLLEMPWDKMCEEHKDIAYASRILEEDHYGLEKVKERVLEFLAVRALTKKGDTPILCLVGPPGTGKTSIARSLARALKKPYVRISLGGVRDEAEIRGHRRTYVGAMPGRIAAGLRQAGVKNPLMLLDEIDKVSNDYKGDTFSALLEVLDSEQNSRFRDHYLEVPLDLSEVLFVTTANTVQTIPRPLLDRMEVIEISSYTENEKMHIALEHLIPKQLEKHGLTKNQLTISKKALWKIARNYTKEAGVRQLERKIGDICRKTAKEILEGKKKAVHVTERNLSSYLGKELFIYQMANEADEVGIVRGLAWTSVGGDTLEIEVNVMPGEGEILLTGQMGDVMKESARTGISYIRSVSKKHRIAEDFFKEHDVHIHIPEGAVPKDGPSAGITMATAMFSAITGKKVRSDVAMTGEITLRGRVLPIGGLKEKLLAAKNAGIKTVLVPEENEPDVEEISSEITKGLEIVFVSHMEEVLKLALAKRRSV
;
A
#
# COMPACT_ATOMS: atom_id res chain seq x y z
N MET A 1 -15.27 3.73 -53.44
CA MET A 1 -14.18 2.72 -53.44
C MET A 1 -14.63 1.53 -52.62
N SER A 2 -14.53 0.28 -53.15
CA SER A 2 -14.89 -0.94 -52.41
C SER A 2 -13.99 -1.06 -51.21
N LYS A 3 -14.55 -1.17 -49.99
CA LYS A 3 -13.81 -1.44 -48.78
C LYS A 3 -13.08 -2.77 -48.92
N GLU A 4 -11.77 -2.74 -49.03
CA GLU A 4 -10.96 -3.92 -49.22
C GLU A 4 -10.92 -4.69 -47.88
N THR A 5 -11.67 -5.76 -47.77
CA THR A 5 -11.81 -6.60 -46.60
C THR A 5 -10.91 -7.82 -46.78
N ARG A 6 -10.08 -8.17 -45.77
CA ARG A 6 -9.15 -9.30 -45.82
C ARG A 6 -9.25 -10.13 -44.54
N SER A 7 -9.20 -11.43 -44.68
CA SER A 7 -9.07 -12.35 -43.56
C SER A 7 -7.59 -12.61 -43.31
N LEU A 8 -7.05 -12.20 -42.17
CA LEU A 8 -5.63 -12.27 -41.86
C LEU A 8 -5.38 -12.95 -40.47
N PRO A 9 -4.30 -13.71 -40.36
CA PRO A 9 -3.78 -14.11 -39.03
C PRO A 9 -3.49 -12.87 -38.20
N MET A 10 -3.82 -12.91 -36.89
CA MET A 10 -3.71 -11.76 -36.05
C MET A 10 -2.80 -12.06 -34.83
N VAL A 11 -2.00 -11.08 -34.46
CA VAL A 11 -1.16 -11.14 -33.24
C VAL A 11 -1.45 -9.95 -32.32
N ALA A 12 -1.70 -10.28 -31.05
CA ALA A 12 -1.84 -9.32 -29.97
C ALA A 12 -0.47 -8.89 -29.46
N LEU A 13 -0.15 -7.60 -29.61
CA LEU A 13 1.11 -7.01 -29.16
C LEU A 13 1.00 -6.49 -27.72
N ARG A 14 2.01 -6.76 -26.91
CA ARG A 14 2.08 -6.34 -25.51
C ARG A 14 2.96 -5.10 -25.35
N GLY A 15 2.38 -3.95 -25.03
CA GLY A 15 3.12 -2.70 -24.84
C GLY A 15 3.84 -2.22 -26.09
N LEU A 16 3.30 -2.54 -27.26
CA LEU A 16 3.84 -2.15 -28.56
C LEU A 16 2.70 -1.93 -29.56
N THR A 17 2.78 -0.85 -30.29
CA THR A 17 1.90 -0.55 -31.43
C THR A 17 2.73 -0.38 -32.68
N ILE A 18 2.24 -0.84 -33.82
CA ILE A 18 2.90 -0.75 -35.11
C ILE A 18 2.11 0.22 -36.01
N LEU A 19 2.82 1.20 -36.55
CA LEU A 19 2.30 2.16 -37.53
C LEU A 19 2.62 1.74 -38.98
N PRO A 20 1.90 2.23 -39.99
CA PRO A 20 2.35 2.19 -41.37
C PRO A 20 3.77 2.80 -41.51
N GLU A 21 4.54 2.35 -42.47
CA GLU A 21 5.95 2.72 -42.70
C GLU A 21 6.94 2.33 -41.60
N MET A 22 6.46 1.80 -40.45
CA MET A 22 7.34 1.34 -39.34
C MET A 22 7.98 0.00 -39.67
N VAL A 23 9.31 -0.05 -39.63
CA VAL A 23 10.08 -1.31 -39.68
C VAL A 23 10.61 -1.61 -38.31
N ARG A 24 10.15 -2.68 -37.70
CA ARG A 24 10.51 -3.02 -36.34
C ARG A 24 10.59 -4.52 -36.11
N HIS A 25 11.42 -4.92 -35.16
CA HIS A 25 11.43 -6.30 -34.68
C HIS A 25 10.79 -6.37 -33.29
N PHE A 26 10.13 -7.48 -33.02
CA PHE A 26 9.60 -7.81 -31.71
C PHE A 26 9.72 -9.30 -31.43
N ASP A 27 9.73 -9.64 -30.15
CA ASP A 27 9.91 -11.02 -29.71
C ASP A 27 8.55 -11.64 -29.36
N VAL A 28 8.31 -12.86 -29.86
CA VAL A 28 7.07 -13.60 -29.68
C VAL A 28 7.36 -14.90 -28.96
N SER A 29 6.61 -15.15 -27.89
CA SER A 29 6.74 -16.37 -27.09
C SER A 29 5.41 -17.11 -26.86
N ARG A 30 4.26 -16.44 -27.12
CA ARG A 30 2.93 -17.05 -26.97
C ARG A 30 2.68 -18.04 -28.10
N GLU A 31 2.17 -19.22 -27.76
CA GLU A 31 1.94 -20.31 -28.72
C GLU A 31 0.95 -19.91 -29.82
N LYS A 32 -0.17 -19.28 -29.46
CA LYS A 32 -1.16 -18.75 -30.44
C LYS A 32 -0.55 -17.72 -31.38
N SER A 33 0.31 -16.86 -30.90
CA SER A 33 0.97 -15.84 -31.74
C SER A 33 2.04 -16.47 -32.65
N LEU A 34 2.75 -17.51 -32.20
CA LEU A 34 3.69 -18.24 -33.03
C LEU A 34 2.97 -18.97 -34.18
N LEU A 35 1.84 -19.61 -33.89
CA LEU A 35 1.00 -20.26 -34.92
C LEU A 35 0.45 -19.26 -35.93
N ALA A 36 -0.01 -18.09 -35.49
CA ALA A 36 -0.47 -17.02 -36.37
C ALA A 36 0.65 -16.54 -37.33
N ILE A 37 1.87 -16.42 -36.84
CA ILE A 37 3.03 -16.04 -37.63
C ILE A 37 3.42 -17.15 -38.62
N GLU A 38 3.40 -18.39 -38.23
CA GLU A 38 3.69 -19.54 -39.10
C GLU A 38 2.67 -19.62 -40.25
N GLU A 39 1.40 -19.42 -39.95
CA GLU A 39 0.34 -19.38 -40.97
C GLU A 39 0.54 -18.20 -41.94
N ALA A 40 0.85 -16.99 -41.45
CA ALA A 40 1.13 -15.84 -42.24
C ALA A 40 2.30 -16.07 -43.23
N VAL A 41 3.37 -16.74 -42.76
CA VAL A 41 4.55 -17.05 -43.59
C VAL A 41 4.26 -18.10 -44.67
N GLN A 42 3.38 -19.06 -44.40
CA GLN A 42 2.95 -20.03 -45.39
C GLN A 42 2.01 -19.43 -46.44
N GLY A 43 1.35 -18.30 -46.15
CA GLY A 43 0.48 -17.56 -47.00
C GLY A 43 1.19 -16.43 -47.78
N ASP A 44 0.61 -15.24 -47.73
CA ASP A 44 1.08 -14.03 -48.45
C ASP A 44 2.05 -13.19 -47.60
N GLN A 45 2.53 -13.69 -46.48
CA GLN A 45 3.39 -13.04 -45.50
C GLN A 45 2.74 -11.83 -44.80
N LYS A 46 1.42 -11.64 -44.94
CA LYS A 46 0.68 -10.56 -44.30
C LYS A 46 0.09 -11.03 -42.98
N ILE A 47 0.18 -10.15 -42.00
CA ILE A 47 -0.32 -10.36 -40.68
C ILE A 47 -0.98 -9.08 -40.17
N PHE A 48 -2.03 -9.23 -39.36
CA PHE A 48 -2.65 -8.09 -38.68
C PHE A 48 -2.13 -7.99 -37.23
N LEU A 49 -1.64 -6.81 -36.89
CA LEU A 49 -1.03 -6.53 -35.61
C LEU A 49 -1.86 -5.49 -34.84
N THR A 50 -2.32 -5.83 -33.66
CA THR A 50 -3.06 -4.89 -32.82
C THR A 50 -2.51 -4.96 -31.36
N ALA A 51 -2.54 -3.82 -30.66
CA ALA A 51 -2.13 -3.76 -29.26
C ALA A 51 -3.22 -4.33 -28.34
N GLN A 52 -2.82 -4.94 -27.23
CA GLN A 52 -3.74 -5.28 -26.17
C GLN A 52 -3.98 -4.07 -25.24
N LYS A 53 -5.22 -3.92 -24.74
CA LYS A 53 -5.62 -2.79 -23.89
C LYS A 53 -4.96 -2.81 -22.53
N ASP A 54 -4.77 -4.02 -21.96
CA ASP A 54 -4.10 -4.22 -20.68
C ASP A 54 -2.88 -5.12 -20.88
N ILE A 55 -1.70 -4.59 -20.53
CA ILE A 55 -0.42 -5.30 -20.64
C ILE A 55 -0.28 -6.48 -19.65
N GLU A 56 -1.09 -6.54 -18.61
CA GLU A 56 -1.03 -7.62 -17.61
C GLU A 56 -1.76 -8.89 -18.07
N VAL A 57 -2.62 -8.82 -19.06
CA VAL A 57 -3.34 -9.98 -19.58
C VAL A 57 -2.39 -10.91 -20.35
N VAL A 58 -2.29 -12.14 -19.86
CA VAL A 58 -1.35 -13.13 -20.43
C VAL A 58 -1.87 -13.76 -21.72
N ASP A 59 -3.16 -14.10 -21.79
CA ASP A 59 -3.83 -14.66 -22.98
C ASP A 59 -5.02 -13.78 -23.39
N PRO A 60 -4.80 -12.70 -24.16
CA PRO A 60 -5.83 -11.75 -24.53
C PRO A 60 -6.86 -12.36 -25.49
N LYS A 61 -8.14 -12.08 -25.25
CA LYS A 61 -9.27 -12.39 -26.13
C LYS A 61 -9.60 -11.19 -27.01
N ALA A 62 -10.56 -11.36 -27.90
CA ALA A 62 -10.99 -10.31 -28.82
C ALA A 62 -11.35 -8.97 -28.12
N ASP A 63 -12.02 -9.04 -26.96
CA ASP A 63 -12.45 -7.86 -26.19
C ASP A 63 -11.28 -7.10 -25.53
N ASP A 64 -10.16 -7.79 -25.29
CA ASP A 64 -8.95 -7.24 -24.69
C ASP A 64 -8.07 -6.47 -25.68
N LEU A 65 -8.45 -6.47 -26.98
CA LEU A 65 -7.69 -5.88 -28.06
C LEU A 65 -8.26 -4.54 -28.51
N TYR A 66 -7.38 -3.68 -29.00
CA TYR A 66 -7.82 -2.49 -29.72
C TYR A 66 -8.44 -2.87 -31.06
N GLN A 67 -9.49 -2.14 -31.46
CA GLN A 67 -10.22 -2.41 -32.70
C GLN A 67 -9.41 -2.01 -33.95
N VAL A 68 -8.54 -1.01 -33.81
CA VAL A 68 -7.69 -0.52 -34.89
C VAL A 68 -6.28 -1.09 -34.70
N GLY A 69 -5.75 -1.62 -35.77
CA GLY A 69 -4.41 -2.18 -35.84
C GLY A 69 -3.74 -1.87 -37.19
N CYS A 70 -2.60 -2.50 -37.40
CA CYS A 70 -1.81 -2.34 -38.62
C CYS A 70 -1.68 -3.68 -39.38
N ILE A 71 -1.95 -3.67 -40.66
CA ILE A 71 -1.55 -4.77 -41.56
C ILE A 71 -0.07 -4.61 -41.83
N ALA A 72 0.70 -5.65 -41.57
CA ALA A 72 2.14 -5.67 -41.77
C ALA A 72 2.60 -6.86 -42.57
N THR A 73 3.72 -6.70 -43.30
CA THR A 73 4.39 -7.80 -43.99
C THR A 73 5.57 -8.30 -43.12
N ILE A 74 5.66 -9.62 -42.93
CA ILE A 74 6.76 -10.28 -42.28
C ILE A 74 7.96 -10.30 -43.23
N ARG A 75 9.07 -9.69 -42.79
CA ARG A 75 10.32 -9.60 -43.57
C ARG A 75 11.32 -10.71 -43.19
N GLN A 76 11.43 -11.00 -41.95
CA GLN A 76 12.39 -11.98 -41.45
C GLN A 76 11.95 -12.56 -40.09
N ILE A 77 12.25 -13.84 -39.89
CA ILE A 77 12.05 -14.52 -38.60
C ILE A 77 13.35 -15.17 -38.16
N VAL A 78 13.74 -14.96 -36.92
CA VAL A 78 14.91 -15.57 -36.27
C VAL A 78 14.44 -16.33 -35.06
N LYS A 79 14.64 -17.65 -35.04
CA LYS A 79 14.31 -18.48 -33.88
C LYS A 79 15.39 -18.32 -32.80
N LEU A 80 15.01 -17.94 -31.60
CA LEU A 80 15.86 -17.75 -30.44
C LEU A 80 15.71 -18.94 -29.44
N PRO A 81 16.64 -19.13 -28.50
CA PRO A 81 16.48 -20.12 -27.42
C PRO A 81 15.19 -19.88 -26.61
N LYS A 82 14.69 -20.94 -25.92
CA LYS A 82 13.48 -20.90 -25.06
C LYS A 82 12.15 -20.69 -25.82
N LYS A 83 12.01 -21.18 -27.06
CA LYS A 83 10.80 -21.07 -27.88
C LYS A 83 10.36 -19.59 -28.16
N ILE A 84 11.31 -18.67 -28.21
CA ILE A 84 11.06 -17.29 -28.60
C ILE A 84 11.40 -17.12 -30.07
N SER A 85 10.55 -16.42 -30.82
CA SER A 85 10.85 -16.03 -32.20
C SER A 85 10.92 -14.52 -32.32
N ARG A 86 12.01 -14.01 -32.87
CA ARG A 86 12.16 -12.59 -33.21
C ARG A 86 11.70 -12.38 -34.62
N VAL A 87 10.70 -11.52 -34.79
CA VAL A 87 10.06 -11.25 -36.07
C VAL A 87 10.34 -9.82 -36.49
N LEU A 88 10.87 -9.63 -37.69
CA LEU A 88 11.02 -8.34 -38.32
C LEU A 88 9.84 -8.11 -39.27
N ILE A 89 9.12 -7.02 -39.03
CA ILE A 89 7.93 -6.63 -39.82
C ILE A 89 8.08 -5.25 -40.44
N SER A 90 7.29 -5.03 -41.48
CA SER A 90 7.09 -3.72 -42.09
C SER A 90 5.59 -3.42 -42.09
N GLY A 91 5.15 -2.38 -41.40
CA GLY A 91 3.79 -1.90 -41.37
C GLY A 91 3.38 -1.33 -42.74
N GLU A 92 2.18 -1.68 -43.22
CA GLU A 92 1.70 -1.25 -44.55
C GLU A 92 0.49 -0.33 -44.46
N ALA A 93 -0.54 -0.73 -43.75
CA ALA A 93 -1.81 0.02 -43.77
C ALA A 93 -2.56 -0.11 -42.43
N ARG A 94 -3.28 0.95 -42.06
CA ARG A 94 -4.24 0.92 -40.96
C ARG A 94 -5.43 0.05 -41.32
N ALA A 95 -5.92 -0.74 -40.38
CA ALA A 95 -7.14 -1.51 -40.61
C ALA A 95 -7.92 -1.66 -39.29
N VAL A 96 -9.23 -1.84 -39.44
CA VAL A 96 -10.15 -2.05 -38.33
C VAL A 96 -10.65 -3.50 -38.34
N ILE A 97 -10.78 -4.09 -37.18
CA ILE A 97 -11.37 -5.41 -36.98
C ILE A 97 -12.88 -5.31 -37.21
N ASN A 98 -13.40 -6.07 -38.16
CA ASN A 98 -14.84 -6.25 -38.34
C ASN A 98 -15.36 -7.37 -37.46
N THR A 99 -14.74 -8.54 -37.58
CA THR A 99 -15.09 -9.75 -36.82
C THR A 99 -13.85 -10.59 -36.59
N VAL A 100 -13.76 -11.20 -35.43
CA VAL A 100 -12.78 -12.25 -35.14
C VAL A 100 -13.40 -13.56 -35.65
N GLU A 101 -12.76 -14.22 -36.59
CA GLU A 101 -13.25 -15.45 -37.20
C GLU A 101 -13.11 -16.64 -36.27
N PHE A 102 -11.98 -16.75 -35.58
CA PHE A 102 -11.71 -17.72 -34.52
C PHE A 102 -10.56 -17.28 -33.63
N GLU A 103 -10.58 -17.77 -32.42
CA GLU A 103 -9.57 -17.46 -31.40
C GLU A 103 -8.61 -18.65 -31.14
N GLU A 104 -8.95 -19.82 -31.64
CA GLU A 104 -8.15 -21.05 -31.54
C GLU A 104 -8.07 -21.77 -32.91
N PRO A 105 -6.90 -22.34 -33.30
CA PRO A 105 -5.64 -22.45 -32.53
C PRO A 105 -4.81 -21.17 -32.47
N TYR A 106 -5.13 -20.14 -33.24
CA TYR A 106 -4.55 -18.81 -33.22
C TYR A 106 -5.62 -17.77 -33.54
N LEU A 107 -5.34 -16.52 -33.27
CA LEU A 107 -6.27 -15.41 -33.57
C LEU A 107 -6.30 -15.14 -35.07
N ARG A 108 -7.48 -15.11 -35.66
CA ARG A 108 -7.71 -14.72 -37.04
C ARG A 108 -8.86 -13.73 -37.12
N ALA A 109 -8.65 -12.66 -37.81
CA ALA A 109 -9.63 -11.59 -37.94
C ALA A 109 -9.91 -11.21 -39.38
N ASN A 110 -11.18 -10.88 -39.62
CA ASN A 110 -11.60 -10.22 -40.82
C ASN A 110 -11.44 -8.71 -40.62
N VAL A 111 -10.54 -8.10 -41.38
CA VAL A 111 -10.16 -6.69 -41.20
C VAL A 111 -10.46 -5.90 -42.49
N THR A 112 -10.88 -4.65 -42.32
CA THR A 112 -11.06 -3.72 -43.42
C THR A 112 -10.01 -2.63 -43.38
N VAL A 113 -9.32 -2.40 -44.46
CA VAL A 113 -8.39 -1.28 -44.57
C VAL A 113 -9.12 0.02 -44.32
N MET A 114 -8.61 0.82 -43.40
CA MET A 114 -9.17 2.11 -43.04
C MET A 114 -8.60 3.17 -43.99
N PRO A 115 -9.43 3.75 -44.88
CA PRO A 115 -8.97 4.82 -45.75
C PRO A 115 -8.70 6.07 -44.90
N ASP A 116 -7.63 6.76 -45.18
CA ASP A 116 -7.41 8.09 -44.62
C ASP A 116 -8.45 9.05 -45.22
N THR A 117 -9.05 9.88 -44.37
CA THR A 117 -9.90 11.00 -44.79
C THR A 117 -9.01 12.23 -44.90
N GLU A 118 -9.05 12.88 -46.06
CA GLU A 118 -8.24 14.07 -46.36
C GLU A 118 -9.17 15.31 -46.39
N GLU A 119 -9.76 15.71 -45.30
CA GLU A 119 -10.38 17.02 -45.15
C GLU A 119 -9.36 17.96 -44.53
N ILE A 120 -8.60 18.66 -45.37
CA ILE A 120 -7.68 19.71 -44.90
C ILE A 120 -8.51 21.00 -44.72
N PRO A 121 -8.70 21.52 -43.53
CA PRO A 121 -9.44 22.75 -43.29
C PRO A 121 -8.76 23.94 -44.02
N GLU A 122 -9.54 24.79 -44.68
CA GLU A 122 -9.06 26.10 -45.11
C GLU A 122 -8.91 27.02 -43.89
N GLU A 123 -7.74 26.96 -43.20
CA GLU A 123 -7.47 27.81 -42.03
C GLU A 123 -7.34 29.30 -42.35
N VAL A 124 -7.13 29.64 -43.62
CA VAL A 124 -7.06 31.03 -44.11
C VAL A 124 -8.03 31.23 -45.23
N PRO A 125 -9.06 32.08 -45.14
CA PRO A 125 -9.99 32.36 -46.23
C PRO A 125 -9.24 32.88 -47.47
N GLY A 126 -9.20 32.08 -48.53
CA GLY A 126 -8.53 32.43 -49.81
C GLY A 126 -7.14 31.82 -49.99
N ALA A 127 -6.59 31.08 -49.04
CA ALA A 127 -5.42 30.23 -49.27
C ALA A 127 -5.96 28.87 -49.73
N GLY A 128 -5.75 28.48 -50.94
CA GLY A 128 -6.23 27.20 -51.46
C GLY A 128 -5.60 26.00 -50.72
N GLU A 129 -6.26 24.85 -50.73
CA GLU A 129 -5.85 23.56 -50.11
C GLU A 129 -4.36 23.22 -50.34
N LYS A 130 -3.82 23.58 -51.51
CA LYS A 130 -2.42 23.36 -51.87
C LYS A 130 -1.41 24.16 -51.00
N LEU A 131 -1.79 25.37 -50.58
CA LEU A 131 -0.92 26.23 -49.73
C LEU A 131 -0.93 25.76 -48.28
N SER A 132 -2.07 25.32 -47.77
CA SER A 132 -2.20 24.73 -46.41
C SER A 132 -1.41 23.44 -46.31
N ARG A 133 -1.47 22.57 -47.32
CA ARG A 133 -0.70 21.32 -47.37
C ARG A 133 0.80 21.55 -47.40
N GLU A 134 1.28 22.55 -48.12
CA GLU A 134 2.69 22.92 -48.17
C GLU A 134 3.16 23.51 -46.84
N ALA A 135 2.32 24.30 -46.16
CA ALA A 135 2.62 24.81 -44.82
C ALA A 135 2.73 23.67 -43.77
N MET A 136 1.82 22.68 -43.81
CA MET A 136 1.89 21.50 -42.93
C MET A 136 3.18 20.68 -43.18
N LEU A 137 3.56 20.46 -44.44
CA LEU A 137 4.79 19.77 -44.80
C LEU A 137 6.02 20.48 -44.22
N ARG A 138 6.10 21.80 -44.39
CA ARG A 138 7.21 22.60 -43.87
C ARG A 138 7.21 22.59 -42.33
N GLY A 139 6.05 22.81 -41.69
CA GLY A 139 5.90 22.82 -40.24
C GLY A 139 6.35 21.53 -39.60
N LEU A 140 5.96 20.37 -40.12
CA LEU A 140 6.36 19.07 -39.57
C LEU A 140 7.87 18.82 -39.76
N ARG A 141 8.44 19.20 -40.89
CA ARG A 141 9.88 19.09 -41.15
C ARG A 141 10.67 19.95 -40.17
N ASP A 142 10.23 21.19 -39.89
CA ASP A 142 10.91 22.10 -38.96
C ASP A 142 10.87 21.56 -37.53
N VAL A 143 9.70 21.10 -37.07
CA VAL A 143 9.55 20.49 -35.75
C VAL A 143 10.38 19.21 -35.61
N PHE A 144 10.38 18.35 -36.65
CA PHE A 144 11.19 17.14 -36.63
C PHE A 144 12.70 17.45 -36.62
N LYS A 145 13.11 18.47 -37.35
CA LYS A 145 14.51 18.93 -37.37
C LYS A 145 14.97 19.41 -35.99
N GLU A 146 14.10 20.16 -35.32
CA GLU A 146 14.37 20.56 -33.92
C GLU A 146 14.48 19.34 -32.99
N TYR A 147 13.58 18.36 -33.11
CA TYR A 147 13.64 17.11 -32.36
C TYR A 147 14.93 16.33 -32.65
N ALA A 148 15.27 16.13 -33.95
CA ALA A 148 16.46 15.38 -34.37
C ALA A 148 17.77 16.05 -33.94
N ALA A 149 17.80 17.37 -33.80
CA ALA A 149 18.96 18.09 -33.26
C ALA A 149 19.22 17.77 -31.77
N LYS A 150 18.18 17.36 -31.02
CA LYS A 150 18.25 17.12 -29.58
C LYS A 150 18.31 15.63 -29.20
N GLU A 151 17.86 14.74 -30.07
CA GLU A 151 17.89 13.29 -29.84
C GLU A 151 19.02 12.61 -30.67
N PRO A 152 20.15 12.28 -30.03
CA PRO A 152 21.32 11.71 -30.71
C PRO A 152 21.08 10.36 -31.40
N LYS A 153 19.97 9.68 -31.08
CA LYS A 153 19.63 8.39 -31.67
C LYS A 153 19.00 8.48 -33.05
N VAL A 154 18.58 9.67 -33.47
CA VAL A 154 18.04 9.89 -34.82
C VAL A 154 19.19 9.94 -35.82
N SER A 155 19.22 8.96 -36.73
CA SER A 155 20.29 8.92 -37.74
C SER A 155 20.14 10.07 -38.74
N LYS A 156 21.28 10.57 -39.27
CA LYS A 156 21.28 11.60 -40.31
C LYS A 156 20.55 11.15 -41.59
N GLU A 157 20.51 9.84 -41.83
CA GLU A 157 19.82 9.23 -43.00
C GLU A 157 18.31 9.38 -42.85
N ILE A 158 17.73 9.19 -41.67
CA ILE A 158 16.30 9.40 -41.38
C ILE A 158 15.94 10.88 -41.55
N GLY A 159 16.78 11.81 -41.08
CA GLY A 159 16.58 13.24 -41.27
C GLY A 159 16.52 13.62 -42.75
N ALA A 160 17.47 13.12 -43.54
CA ALA A 160 17.52 13.39 -45.01
C ALA A 160 16.33 12.75 -45.75
N GLN A 161 15.87 11.56 -45.30
CA GLN A 161 14.72 10.90 -45.89
C GLN A 161 13.43 11.69 -45.63
N ILE A 162 13.21 12.20 -44.40
CA ILE A 162 12.06 13.02 -44.02
C ILE A 162 12.06 14.37 -44.76
N GLU A 163 13.21 14.99 -45.00
CA GLU A 163 13.33 16.22 -45.78
C GLU A 163 12.89 16.04 -47.27
N GLY A 164 13.09 14.84 -47.83
CA GLY A 164 12.80 14.54 -49.22
C GLY A 164 11.36 14.12 -49.55
N ILE A 165 10.49 13.92 -48.58
CA ILE A 165 9.13 13.43 -48.77
C ILE A 165 8.19 14.58 -49.15
N GLU A 166 7.54 14.49 -50.31
CA GLU A 166 6.58 15.48 -50.84
C GLU A 166 5.11 15.16 -50.48
N ASP A 167 4.84 13.93 -50.09
CA ASP A 167 3.48 13.51 -49.67
C ASP A 167 3.26 13.68 -48.17
N LEU A 168 2.21 14.43 -47.76
CA LEU A 168 1.91 14.74 -46.38
C LEU A 168 1.61 13.48 -45.56
N LYS A 169 0.88 12.54 -46.10
CA LYS A 169 0.55 11.27 -45.44
C LYS A 169 1.81 10.48 -45.12
N GLN A 170 2.65 10.31 -46.16
CA GLN A 170 3.91 9.57 -45.96
C GLN A 170 4.85 10.28 -44.96
N LEU A 171 4.87 11.62 -45.01
CA LEU A 171 5.66 12.40 -44.04
C LEU A 171 5.18 12.20 -42.60
N VAL A 172 3.86 12.26 -42.36
CA VAL A 172 3.27 12.08 -41.05
C VAL A 172 3.53 10.65 -40.54
N ASP A 173 3.27 9.63 -41.35
CA ASP A 173 3.43 8.24 -40.96
C ASP A 173 4.90 7.87 -40.73
N LEU A 174 5.83 8.31 -41.61
CA LEU A 174 7.26 8.05 -41.45
C LEU A 174 7.84 8.80 -40.22
N THR A 175 7.41 10.04 -39.98
CA THR A 175 7.82 10.80 -38.80
C THR A 175 7.36 10.10 -37.53
N ALA A 176 6.09 9.71 -37.43
CA ALA A 176 5.53 8.99 -36.33
C ALA A 176 6.23 7.64 -36.07
N ALA A 177 6.64 6.92 -37.10
CA ALA A 177 7.32 5.63 -37.03
C ALA A 177 8.76 5.73 -36.47
N ASN A 178 9.40 6.89 -36.61
CA ASN A 178 10.81 7.10 -36.22
C ASN A 178 11.00 7.87 -34.90
N VAL A 179 9.93 8.30 -34.25
CA VAL A 179 9.98 8.91 -32.91
C VAL A 179 9.58 7.86 -31.89
N PRO A 180 10.33 7.66 -30.80
CA PRO A 180 10.06 6.63 -29.78
C PRO A 180 8.96 7.07 -28.81
N PHE A 181 7.74 7.27 -29.32
CA PHE A 181 6.57 7.51 -28.51
C PHE A 181 6.23 6.31 -27.62
N SER A 182 5.44 6.54 -26.56
CA SER A 182 4.83 5.45 -25.80
C SER A 182 3.91 4.60 -26.71
N TRP A 183 3.64 3.37 -26.33
CA TRP A 183 2.77 2.52 -27.13
C TRP A 183 1.32 3.06 -27.16
N GLU A 184 0.88 3.72 -26.08
CA GLU A 184 -0.42 4.40 -25.97
C GLU A 184 -0.49 5.59 -26.94
N ASP A 185 0.53 6.45 -26.95
CA ASP A 185 0.61 7.59 -27.88
C ASP A 185 0.66 7.15 -29.34
N THR A 186 1.35 6.02 -29.59
CA THR A 186 1.42 5.42 -30.92
C THR A 186 0.07 4.83 -31.34
N GLN A 187 -0.70 4.25 -30.39
CA GLN A 187 -2.04 3.72 -30.65
C GLN A 187 -3.03 4.85 -31.01
N GLU A 188 -2.96 5.95 -30.27
CA GLU A 188 -3.78 7.13 -30.54
C GLU A 188 -3.54 7.69 -31.97
N LEU A 189 -2.27 7.74 -32.39
CA LEU A 189 -1.92 8.11 -33.77
C LEU A 189 -2.40 7.08 -34.81
N LEU A 190 -2.44 5.81 -34.48
CA LEU A 190 -2.93 4.75 -35.36
C LEU A 190 -4.44 4.82 -35.52
N GLU A 191 -5.19 5.17 -34.50
CA GLU A 191 -6.66 5.20 -34.49
C GLU A 191 -7.24 6.41 -35.24
N GLU A 192 -6.47 7.50 -35.41
CA GLU A 192 -6.96 8.71 -36.06
C GLU A 192 -6.97 8.57 -37.58
N PRO A 193 -8.14 8.49 -38.22
CA PRO A 193 -8.26 8.37 -39.68
C PRO A 193 -8.10 9.69 -40.45
N ASP A 194 -8.37 10.83 -39.77
CA ASP A 194 -8.25 12.14 -40.39
C ASP A 194 -6.78 12.58 -40.41
N LEU A 195 -6.26 12.82 -41.62
CA LEU A 195 -4.88 13.19 -41.83
C LEU A 195 -4.51 14.53 -41.16
N ALA A 196 -5.42 15.50 -41.18
CA ALA A 196 -5.17 16.81 -40.58
C ALA A 196 -5.11 16.69 -39.06
N ARG A 197 -6.04 15.99 -38.43
CA ARG A 197 -6.02 15.72 -36.95
C ARG A 197 -4.84 14.89 -36.55
N ARG A 198 -4.47 13.88 -37.33
CA ARG A 198 -3.28 13.06 -37.07
C ARG A 198 -2.00 13.89 -37.17
N TYR A 199 -1.91 14.82 -38.09
CA TYR A 199 -0.82 15.78 -38.16
C TYR A 199 -0.73 16.65 -36.88
N GLU A 200 -1.87 17.25 -36.48
CA GLU A 200 -1.93 18.07 -35.27
C GLU A 200 -1.51 17.26 -34.02
N LEU A 201 -2.03 16.05 -33.89
CA LEU A 201 -1.70 15.15 -32.80
C LEU A 201 -0.21 14.79 -32.77
N LEU A 202 0.36 14.49 -33.95
CA LEU A 202 1.78 14.19 -34.11
C LEU A 202 2.65 15.40 -33.73
N VAL A 203 2.33 16.60 -34.23
CA VAL A 203 3.06 17.83 -33.90
C VAL A 203 2.98 18.11 -32.38
N TYR A 204 1.80 17.99 -31.80
CA TYR A 204 1.61 18.17 -30.37
C TYR A 204 2.51 17.21 -29.55
N LYS A 205 2.52 15.91 -29.90
CA LYS A 205 3.36 14.91 -29.23
C LYS A 205 4.86 15.17 -29.44
N LEU A 206 5.27 15.59 -30.64
CA LEU A 206 6.67 15.97 -30.93
C LEU A 206 7.12 17.17 -30.11
N VAL A 207 6.30 18.22 -30.02
CA VAL A 207 6.62 19.40 -29.21
C VAL A 207 6.76 19.02 -27.72
N LYS A 208 5.92 18.14 -27.23
CA LYS A 208 6.01 17.61 -25.88
C LYS A 208 7.32 16.84 -25.65
N GLU A 209 7.73 16.00 -26.59
CA GLU A 209 9.03 15.30 -26.54
C GLU A 209 10.21 16.27 -26.55
N ILE A 210 10.15 17.30 -27.40
CA ILE A 210 11.17 18.36 -27.42
C ILE A 210 11.28 19.05 -26.05
N GLN A 211 10.16 19.34 -25.39
CA GLN A 211 10.15 19.94 -24.05
C GLN A 211 10.78 19.00 -23.01
N ILE A 212 10.49 17.70 -23.07
CA ILE A 212 11.11 16.70 -22.19
C ILE A 212 12.62 16.64 -22.41
N LEU A 213 13.09 16.67 -23.66
CA LEU A 213 14.51 16.68 -24.00
C LEU A 213 15.19 17.94 -23.50
N ASN A 214 14.55 19.13 -23.59
CA ASN A 214 15.06 20.38 -23.04
C ASN A 214 15.26 20.30 -21.52
N VAL A 215 14.26 19.82 -20.79
CA VAL A 215 14.36 19.63 -19.34
C VAL A 215 15.46 18.64 -18.98
N LYS A 216 15.59 17.56 -19.74
CA LYS A 216 16.66 16.55 -19.55
C LYS A 216 18.04 17.15 -19.77
N GLU A 217 18.21 17.97 -20.81
CA GLU A 217 19.46 18.66 -21.12
C GLU A 217 19.84 19.66 -20.01
N GLU A 218 18.85 20.43 -19.51
CA GLU A 218 19.05 21.36 -18.40
C GLU A 218 19.47 20.64 -17.11
N ILE A 219 18.82 19.49 -16.80
CA ILE A 219 19.20 18.65 -15.66
C ILE A 219 20.61 18.10 -15.84
N GLN A 220 20.96 17.60 -17.04
CA GLN A 220 22.29 17.09 -17.32
C GLN A 220 23.36 18.18 -17.24
N ALA A 221 23.08 19.41 -17.72
CA ALA A 221 23.99 20.55 -17.58
C ALA A 221 24.22 20.90 -16.11
N LYS A 222 23.14 20.94 -15.27
CA LYS A 222 23.26 21.18 -13.82
C LYS A 222 24.02 20.07 -13.09
N VAL A 223 23.83 18.81 -13.51
CA VAL A 223 24.57 17.66 -12.96
C VAL A 223 26.04 17.75 -13.37
N LYS A 224 26.33 18.07 -14.64
CA LYS A 224 27.72 18.25 -15.14
C LYS A 224 28.43 19.39 -14.42
N GLU A 225 27.78 20.54 -14.24
CA GLU A 225 28.32 21.67 -13.49
C GLU A 225 28.66 21.27 -12.04
N ARG A 226 27.79 20.48 -11.40
CA ARG A 226 28.04 19.92 -10.05
C ARG A 226 29.22 18.95 -10.03
N VAL A 227 29.32 18.09 -11.05
CA VAL A 227 30.42 17.13 -11.20
C VAL A 227 31.74 17.87 -11.46
N ASP A 228 31.74 18.86 -12.37
CA ASP A 228 32.89 19.67 -12.68
C ASP A 228 33.35 20.49 -11.45
N LYS A 229 32.40 21.00 -10.65
CA LYS A 229 32.70 21.67 -9.38
C LYS A 229 33.33 20.72 -8.36
N ASN A 230 32.76 19.49 -8.22
CA ASN A 230 33.31 18.47 -7.36
C ASN A 230 34.69 17.99 -7.84
N GLN A 231 34.87 17.86 -9.15
CA GLN A 231 36.15 17.47 -9.74
C GLN A 231 37.21 18.57 -9.56
N ARG A 232 36.84 19.85 -9.69
CA ARG A 232 37.69 21.00 -9.39
C ARG A 232 38.03 21.08 -7.90
N GLU A 233 37.07 20.83 -7.03
CA GLU A 233 37.29 20.74 -5.59
C GLU A 233 38.19 19.55 -5.23
N TYR A 234 38.04 18.42 -5.92
CA TYR A 234 38.93 17.27 -5.80
C TYR A 234 40.37 17.61 -6.24
N ILE A 235 40.55 18.26 -7.42
CA ILE A 235 41.85 18.67 -7.91
C ILE A 235 42.52 19.67 -6.94
N LEU A 236 41.75 20.64 -6.45
CA LEU A 236 42.25 21.60 -5.46
C LEU A 236 42.61 20.93 -4.12
N ARG A 237 41.91 19.86 -3.74
CA ARG A 237 42.25 19.05 -2.57
C ARG A 237 43.52 18.21 -2.82
N GLU A 238 43.70 17.68 -4.03
CA GLU A 238 44.91 16.96 -4.41
C GLU A 238 46.11 17.92 -4.50
N GLU A 239 45.93 19.12 -5.06
CA GLU A 239 46.99 20.16 -5.05
C GLU A 239 47.32 20.60 -3.62
N LEU A 240 46.34 20.79 -2.75
CA LEU A 240 46.54 21.06 -1.33
C LEU A 240 47.25 19.89 -0.62
N LYS A 241 46.98 18.65 -1.02
CA LYS A 241 47.63 17.45 -0.51
C LYS A 241 49.10 17.40 -0.94
N TRP A 242 49.40 17.68 -2.22
CA TRP A 242 50.76 17.81 -2.76
C TRP A 242 51.57 18.91 -2.06
N ILE A 243 50.96 20.07 -1.86
CA ILE A 243 51.57 21.19 -1.14
C ILE A 243 51.81 20.80 0.34
N ARG A 244 50.91 20.04 0.98
CA ARG A 244 51.05 19.53 2.35
C ARG A 244 52.10 18.43 2.46
N GLU A 245 52.18 17.51 1.48
CA GLU A 245 53.26 16.51 1.40
C GLU A 245 54.64 17.17 1.22
N GLU A 246 54.74 18.23 0.43
CA GLU A 246 55.98 18.98 0.22
C GLU A 246 56.36 19.85 1.41
N LEU A 247 55.36 20.26 2.22
CA LEU A 247 55.53 20.95 3.51
C LEU A 247 55.74 20.00 4.71
N GLY A 248 55.70 18.68 4.51
CA GLY A 248 55.92 17.68 5.54
C GLY A 248 54.75 17.47 6.49
N ASP A 249 53.51 17.80 6.06
CA ASP A 249 52.30 17.69 6.85
C ASP A 249 51.65 16.29 6.61
N ASP A 250 52.07 15.30 7.37
CA ASP A 250 51.81 13.87 7.22
C ASP A 250 50.40 13.47 7.74
N ASN A 251 49.33 14.08 7.21
CA ASN A 251 47.95 13.88 7.70
C ASN A 251 47.39 12.45 7.48
N MET A 252 47.92 11.65 6.54
CA MET A 252 47.46 10.28 6.32
C MET A 252 48.13 9.23 7.21
N LEU A 253 49.41 9.46 7.55
CA LEU A 253 50.02 8.72 8.65
C LEU A 253 49.36 9.08 9.98
N SER A 254 48.94 10.33 10.17
CA SER A 254 48.14 10.84 11.26
C SER A 254 46.80 10.09 11.37
N ASP A 255 46.02 9.98 10.27
CA ASP A 255 44.70 9.27 10.28
C ASP A 255 44.85 7.78 10.67
N ALA A 256 45.85 7.08 10.12
CA ALA A 256 46.11 5.69 10.43
C ALA A 256 46.59 5.50 11.90
N ASP A 257 47.34 6.46 12.43
CA ASP A 257 47.78 6.44 13.82
C ASP A 257 46.63 6.84 14.77
N GLU A 258 45.79 7.78 14.37
CA GLU A 258 44.54 8.10 15.09
C GLU A 258 43.61 6.88 15.17
N PHE A 259 43.41 6.18 14.05
CA PHE A 259 42.63 4.93 14.05
C PHE A 259 43.25 3.84 14.91
N GLN A 260 44.58 3.74 14.92
CA GLN A 260 45.27 2.76 15.78
C GLN A 260 45.10 3.11 17.27
N GLN A 261 45.29 4.37 17.63
CA GLN A 261 45.05 4.83 19.01
C GLN A 261 43.61 4.61 19.44
N ALA A 262 42.63 4.91 18.55
CA ALA A 262 41.22 4.67 18.82
C ALA A 262 40.92 3.16 18.98
N ALA A 263 41.51 2.30 18.13
CA ALA A 263 41.35 0.86 18.23
C ALA A 263 41.98 0.27 19.48
N ASP A 264 43.13 0.76 19.91
CA ASP A 264 43.81 0.33 21.15
C ASP A 264 43.04 0.76 22.40
N ALA A 265 42.42 1.93 22.37
CA ALA A 265 41.56 2.42 23.45
C ALA A 265 40.16 1.75 23.46
N LEU A 266 39.76 1.12 22.37
CA LEU A 266 38.43 0.52 22.24
C LEU A 266 38.32 -0.74 23.09
N GLN A 267 37.31 -0.79 23.95
CA GLN A 267 36.94 -2.02 24.66
C GLN A 267 35.97 -2.83 23.82
N ALA A 268 36.50 -3.74 22.99
CA ALA A 268 35.74 -4.58 22.09
C ALA A 268 36.26 -6.04 22.17
N PRO A 269 35.46 -7.02 21.72
CA PRO A 269 35.89 -8.42 21.58
C PRO A 269 37.18 -8.57 20.75
N ASP A 270 37.99 -9.57 21.04
CA ASP A 270 39.29 -9.79 20.36
C ASP A 270 39.12 -9.93 18.84
N GLU A 271 38.07 -10.60 18.38
CA GLU A 271 37.75 -10.74 16.94
C GLU A 271 37.57 -9.36 16.24
N VAL A 272 36.96 -8.41 16.94
CA VAL A 272 36.76 -7.03 16.42
C VAL A 272 38.10 -6.28 16.37
N LYS A 273 38.91 -6.40 17.42
CA LYS A 273 40.25 -5.77 17.48
C LYS A 273 41.20 -6.33 16.41
N GLU A 274 41.19 -7.65 16.21
CA GLU A 274 41.95 -8.28 15.13
C GLU A 274 41.51 -7.77 13.76
N LYS A 275 40.20 -7.67 13.52
CA LYS A 275 39.64 -7.14 12.26
C LYS A 275 40.03 -5.69 12.07
N LEU A 276 39.89 -4.83 13.07
CA LEU A 276 40.30 -3.43 13.04
C LEU A 276 41.79 -3.28 12.70
N ASN A 277 42.66 -3.99 13.41
CA ASN A 277 44.10 -3.95 13.16
C ASN A 277 44.48 -4.38 11.73
N LYS A 278 43.76 -5.41 11.20
CA LYS A 278 43.95 -5.87 9.83
C LYS A 278 43.54 -4.80 8.81
N GLU A 279 42.41 -4.13 9.03
CA GLU A 279 41.91 -3.10 8.12
C GLU A 279 42.74 -1.79 8.24
N ILE A 280 43.21 -1.41 9.44
CA ILE A 280 44.14 -0.29 9.62
C ILE A 280 45.45 -0.54 8.90
N LYS A 281 45.99 -1.78 8.99
CA LYS A 281 47.20 -2.16 8.23
C LYS A 281 46.94 -2.10 6.73
N ARG A 282 45.76 -2.51 6.26
CA ARG A 282 45.34 -2.40 4.87
C ARG A 282 45.22 -0.95 4.45
N PHE A 283 44.62 -0.10 5.29
CA PHE A 283 44.50 1.35 5.07
C PHE A 283 45.85 1.98 4.84
N ARG A 284 46.87 1.68 5.69
CA ARG A 284 48.24 2.14 5.53
C ARG A 284 48.87 1.71 4.20
N ASN A 285 48.57 0.49 3.73
CA ASN A 285 49.19 -0.06 2.51
C ASN A 285 48.47 0.37 1.22
N THR A 286 47.23 0.89 1.29
CA THR A 286 46.39 1.19 0.12
C THR A 286 46.41 2.68 -0.24
N MET A 287 47.38 3.45 0.23
CA MET A 287 47.48 4.91 0.05
C MET A 287 47.43 5.39 -1.41
N ASN A 288 47.71 4.52 -2.38
CA ASN A 288 47.76 4.87 -3.81
C ASN A 288 46.42 4.79 -4.54
N SER A 289 45.32 4.41 -3.86
CA SER A 289 43.98 4.27 -4.47
C SER A 289 42.95 5.04 -3.64
N PRO A 290 42.66 6.31 -3.95
CA PRO A 290 41.73 7.13 -3.15
C PRO A 290 40.35 6.58 -2.96
N ALA A 291 39.82 5.90 -3.99
CA ALA A 291 38.49 5.28 -3.93
C ALA A 291 38.43 4.09 -2.95
N GLU A 292 39.46 3.24 -2.93
CA GLU A 292 39.54 2.10 -2.03
C GLU A 292 39.86 2.56 -0.59
N THR A 293 40.71 3.55 -0.44
CA THR A 293 41.04 4.17 0.85
C THR A 293 39.80 4.76 1.52
N GLY A 294 38.94 5.44 0.76
CA GLY A 294 37.63 5.95 1.28
C GLY A 294 36.71 4.85 1.80
N VAL A 295 36.63 3.73 1.10
CA VAL A 295 35.82 2.58 1.53
C VAL A 295 36.35 1.95 2.81
N ILE A 296 37.70 1.77 2.91
CA ILE A 296 38.35 1.20 4.10
C ILE A 296 38.18 2.17 5.28
N ARG A 297 38.36 3.48 5.07
CA ARG A 297 38.14 4.50 6.08
C ARG A 297 36.75 4.44 6.68
N THR A 298 35.70 4.49 5.84
CA THR A 298 34.30 4.42 6.29
C THR A 298 34.00 3.12 7.04
N TYR A 299 34.64 2.04 6.67
CA TYR A 299 34.50 0.76 7.35
C TYR A 299 35.15 0.78 8.75
N ILE A 300 36.39 1.29 8.88
CA ILE A 300 37.08 1.44 10.16
C ILE A 300 36.27 2.36 11.09
N GLU A 301 35.84 3.52 10.57
CA GLU A 301 34.97 4.46 11.32
C GLU A 301 33.70 3.76 11.79
N SER A 302 33.05 2.96 10.92
CA SER A 302 31.84 2.19 11.29
C SER A 302 32.09 1.21 12.42
N LEU A 303 33.24 0.53 12.45
CA LEU A 303 33.60 -0.39 13.52
C LEU A 303 33.94 0.33 14.82
N LEU A 304 34.63 1.48 14.76
CA LEU A 304 35.01 2.30 15.90
C LEU A 304 33.79 2.97 16.56
N GLU A 305 32.80 3.33 15.79
CA GLU A 305 31.56 3.97 16.27
C GLU A 305 30.57 2.99 16.92
N MET A 306 30.77 1.70 16.74
CA MET A 306 29.91 0.69 17.36
C MET A 306 30.07 0.64 18.89
N PRO A 307 28.98 0.56 19.64
CA PRO A 307 29.02 0.53 21.10
C PRO A 307 29.31 -0.88 21.65
N TRP A 308 30.54 -1.36 21.50
CA TRP A 308 30.91 -2.74 21.86
C TRP A 308 30.77 -3.06 23.36
N ASP A 309 31.08 -2.10 24.24
CA ASP A 309 31.11 -2.24 25.70
C ASP A 309 30.24 -1.22 26.44
N LYS A 310 29.77 -0.19 25.76
CA LYS A 310 28.99 0.88 26.40
C LYS A 310 27.58 0.41 26.74
N MET A 311 27.29 0.31 28.03
CA MET A 311 25.97 -0.05 28.54
C MET A 311 25.31 1.16 29.22
N CYS A 312 24.00 1.27 29.05
CA CYS A 312 23.17 2.20 29.78
C CYS A 312 22.68 1.52 31.08
N GLU A 313 22.72 2.21 32.20
CA GLU A 313 22.11 1.73 33.43
C GLU A 313 20.60 1.68 33.30
N GLU A 314 20.03 0.51 33.49
CA GLU A 314 18.60 0.27 33.40
C GLU A 314 17.91 0.65 34.72
N HIS A 315 16.89 1.51 34.61
CA HIS A 315 16.09 1.89 35.77
C HIS A 315 15.04 0.80 36.05
N LYS A 316 15.13 0.16 37.24
CA LYS A 316 14.34 -1.04 37.60
C LYS A 316 13.14 -0.75 38.49
N ASP A 317 12.82 0.51 38.73
CA ASP A 317 11.70 0.91 39.59
C ASP A 317 10.37 0.77 38.86
N ILE A 318 9.58 -0.24 39.25
CA ILE A 318 8.26 -0.51 38.68
C ILE A 318 7.26 0.62 39.01
N ALA A 319 7.36 1.24 40.17
CA ALA A 319 6.47 2.36 40.53
C ALA A 319 6.76 3.59 39.67
N TYR A 320 8.02 3.84 39.32
CA TYR A 320 8.39 4.87 38.36
C TYR A 320 7.88 4.55 36.97
N ALA A 321 8.01 3.30 36.52
CA ALA A 321 7.53 2.87 35.23
C ALA A 321 5.99 3.01 35.15
N SER A 322 5.26 2.60 36.16
CA SER A 322 3.80 2.78 36.25
C SER A 322 3.40 4.26 36.09
N ARG A 323 4.08 5.16 36.82
CA ARG A 323 3.82 6.60 36.74
C ARG A 323 4.06 7.16 35.32
N ILE A 324 5.13 6.74 34.64
CA ILE A 324 5.42 7.17 33.28
C ILE A 324 4.34 6.69 32.29
N LEU A 325 3.90 5.44 32.43
CA LEU A 325 2.86 4.88 31.59
C LEU A 325 1.51 5.60 31.82
N GLU A 326 1.20 5.94 33.08
CA GLU A 326 0.00 6.73 33.40
C GLU A 326 0.07 8.16 32.86
N GLU A 327 1.23 8.79 32.95
CA GLU A 327 1.44 10.15 32.44
C GLU A 327 1.31 10.23 30.91
N ASP A 328 1.81 9.22 30.20
CA ASP A 328 1.88 9.22 28.72
C ASP A 328 0.63 8.64 28.04
N HIS A 329 -0.14 7.79 28.74
CA HIS A 329 -1.25 7.06 28.17
C HIS A 329 -2.48 7.07 29.07
N TYR A 330 -3.58 7.56 28.53
CA TYR A 330 -4.87 7.47 29.18
C TYR A 330 -5.53 6.11 28.88
N GLY A 331 -6.10 5.44 29.87
CA GLY A 331 -6.71 4.12 29.74
C GLY A 331 -5.66 3.03 29.49
N LEU A 332 -6.01 2.00 28.73
CA LEU A 332 -5.14 0.85 28.41
C LEU A 332 -4.68 0.06 29.64
N GLU A 333 -5.51 -0.05 30.68
CA GLU A 333 -5.16 -0.63 32.00
C GLU A 333 -4.52 -2.01 31.84
N LYS A 334 -5.16 -2.94 31.10
CA LYS A 334 -4.62 -4.29 30.87
C LYS A 334 -3.27 -4.29 30.15
N VAL A 335 -3.08 -3.36 29.20
CA VAL A 335 -1.81 -3.23 28.44
C VAL A 335 -0.71 -2.72 29.37
N LYS A 336 -1.00 -1.71 30.19
CA LYS A 336 -0.07 -1.19 31.19
C LYS A 336 0.32 -2.26 32.22
N GLU A 337 -0.66 -3.00 32.72
CA GLU A 337 -0.44 -4.10 33.67
C GLU A 337 0.49 -5.16 33.08
N ARG A 338 0.21 -5.64 31.85
CA ARG A 338 1.07 -6.61 31.17
C ARG A 338 2.48 -6.08 30.93
N VAL A 339 2.60 -4.81 30.54
CA VAL A 339 3.92 -4.17 30.39
C VAL A 339 4.67 -4.09 31.73
N LEU A 340 3.98 -3.80 32.83
CA LEU A 340 4.57 -3.76 34.17
C LEU A 340 4.95 -5.18 34.67
N GLU A 341 4.15 -6.20 34.40
CA GLU A 341 4.48 -7.60 34.67
C GLU A 341 5.75 -8.01 33.91
N PHE A 342 5.81 -7.68 32.59
CA PHE A 342 7.00 -7.92 31.79
C PHE A 342 8.26 -7.26 32.40
N LEU A 343 8.14 -6.00 32.82
CA LEU A 343 9.24 -5.28 33.47
C LEU A 343 9.62 -5.89 34.80
N ALA A 344 8.67 -6.39 35.60
CA ALA A 344 8.92 -7.05 36.87
C ALA A 344 9.70 -8.36 36.67
N VAL A 345 9.29 -9.19 35.71
CA VAL A 345 10.02 -10.42 35.35
C VAL A 345 11.44 -10.07 34.89
N ARG A 346 11.60 -9.08 34.04
CA ARG A 346 12.90 -8.61 33.54
C ARG A 346 13.81 -8.09 34.69
N ALA A 347 13.25 -7.42 35.69
CA ALA A 347 14.00 -6.92 36.81
C ALA A 347 14.50 -8.04 37.74
N LEU A 348 13.76 -9.16 37.79
CA LEU A 348 14.09 -10.33 38.64
C LEU A 348 15.01 -11.33 37.93
N THR A 349 14.88 -11.47 36.61
CA THR A 349 15.72 -12.38 35.80
C THR A 349 17.08 -11.74 35.53
N LYS A 350 18.15 -12.42 35.92
CA LYS A 350 19.53 -11.92 35.71
C LYS A 350 20.10 -12.16 34.32
N LYS A 351 19.41 -12.87 33.44
CA LYS A 351 19.81 -13.13 32.04
C LYS A 351 18.58 -13.29 31.13
N GLY A 352 18.62 -12.64 30.07
CA GLY A 352 18.21 -12.58 28.68
C GLY A 352 17.11 -13.46 28.13
N ASP A 353 16.45 -14.34 28.84
CA ASP A 353 15.33 -15.16 28.34
C ASP A 353 13.96 -14.50 28.53
N THR A 354 13.90 -13.18 28.36
CA THR A 354 12.60 -12.50 28.37
C THR A 354 11.97 -12.60 26.98
N PRO A 355 10.70 -13.03 26.88
CA PRO A 355 9.97 -13.04 25.60
C PRO A 355 9.95 -11.63 24.99
N ILE A 356 9.85 -11.57 23.67
CA ILE A 356 9.81 -10.30 22.96
C ILE A 356 8.40 -9.73 23.05
N LEU A 357 8.28 -8.50 23.51
CA LEU A 357 6.98 -7.83 23.60
C LEU A 357 6.46 -7.48 22.23
N CYS A 358 5.29 -7.99 21.85
CA CYS A 358 4.62 -7.69 20.59
C CYS A 358 3.29 -6.96 20.82
N LEU A 359 3.22 -5.68 20.47
CA LEU A 359 2.03 -4.87 20.61
C LEU A 359 1.20 -4.96 19.34
N VAL A 360 0.03 -5.60 19.42
CA VAL A 360 -0.86 -5.85 18.26
C VAL A 360 -2.15 -5.08 18.39
N GLY A 361 -2.62 -4.48 17.31
CA GLY A 361 -3.90 -3.78 17.30
C GLY A 361 -4.05 -2.79 16.15
N PRO A 362 -5.20 -2.15 16.01
CA PRO A 362 -5.48 -1.22 14.93
C PRO A 362 -4.50 -0.04 14.85
N PRO A 363 -4.37 0.61 13.69
CA PRO A 363 -3.51 1.76 13.55
C PRO A 363 -3.99 2.95 14.40
N GLY A 364 -3.04 3.68 15.00
CA GLY A 364 -3.34 4.87 15.80
C GLY A 364 -3.75 4.61 17.25
N THR A 365 -3.66 3.37 17.74
CA THR A 365 -3.97 2.99 19.14
C THR A 365 -2.78 3.13 20.12
N GLY A 366 -1.70 3.78 19.70
CA GLY A 366 -0.61 4.13 20.61
C GLY A 366 0.53 3.11 20.73
N LYS A 367 0.55 2.03 19.93
CA LYS A 367 1.60 0.98 19.97
C LYS A 367 3.03 1.54 20.03
N THR A 368 3.38 2.39 19.06
CA THR A 368 4.71 3.02 18.98
C THR A 368 4.99 3.98 20.14
N SER A 369 3.96 4.63 20.68
CA SER A 369 4.12 5.53 21.86
C SER A 369 4.33 4.75 23.13
N ILE A 370 3.68 3.60 23.35
CA ILE A 370 3.91 2.70 24.48
C ILE A 370 5.37 2.25 24.50
N ALA A 371 5.92 1.80 23.36
CA ALA A 371 7.33 1.42 23.27
C ALA A 371 8.28 2.57 23.63
N ARG A 372 7.95 3.80 23.25
CA ARG A 372 8.73 4.99 23.62
C ARG A 372 8.64 5.28 25.12
N SER A 373 7.45 5.16 25.71
CA SER A 373 7.26 5.35 27.14
C SER A 373 7.97 4.28 27.96
N LEU A 374 8.01 3.05 27.45
CA LEU A 374 8.80 1.96 28.02
C LEU A 374 10.30 2.30 28.03
N ALA A 375 10.84 2.81 26.90
CA ALA A 375 12.22 3.27 26.84
C ALA A 375 12.51 4.40 27.85
N ARG A 376 11.57 5.36 27.98
CA ARG A 376 11.64 6.47 28.94
C ARG A 376 11.61 5.95 30.39
N ALA A 377 10.76 4.97 30.67
CA ALA A 377 10.64 4.36 31.99
C ALA A 377 11.93 3.63 32.42
N LEU A 378 12.53 2.90 31.49
CA LEU A 378 13.80 2.20 31.68
C LEU A 378 15.03 3.11 31.57
N LYS A 379 14.86 4.38 31.19
CA LYS A 379 15.93 5.34 30.85
C LYS A 379 16.89 4.82 29.77
N LYS A 380 16.39 3.99 28.85
CA LYS A 380 17.16 3.45 27.73
C LYS A 380 17.09 4.34 26.49
N PRO A 381 18.17 4.45 25.71
CA PRO A 381 18.09 5.00 24.34
C PRO A 381 17.05 4.24 23.52
N TYR A 382 16.27 4.99 22.75
CA TYR A 382 15.17 4.46 21.93
C TYR A 382 15.51 4.55 20.45
N VAL A 383 15.47 3.42 19.78
CA VAL A 383 15.66 3.35 18.33
C VAL A 383 14.42 2.72 17.70
N ARG A 384 13.91 3.33 16.64
CA ARG A 384 12.79 2.82 15.86
C ARG A 384 13.24 2.37 14.49
N ILE A 385 13.00 1.12 14.17
CA ILE A 385 13.26 0.51 12.86
C ILE A 385 11.91 0.16 12.25
N SER A 386 11.53 0.84 11.15
CA SER A 386 10.30 0.50 10.42
C SER A 386 10.58 -0.67 9.49
N LEU A 387 9.83 -1.75 9.65
CA LEU A 387 9.90 -2.93 8.80
C LEU A 387 8.88 -2.90 7.65
N GLY A 388 7.95 -1.94 7.65
CA GLY A 388 6.97 -1.78 6.60
C GLY A 388 7.61 -1.48 5.25
N GLY A 389 7.45 -2.40 4.30
CA GLY A 389 8.02 -2.28 2.95
C GLY A 389 9.44 -2.84 2.79
N VAL A 390 10.02 -3.43 3.83
CA VAL A 390 11.29 -4.17 3.73
C VAL A 390 11.04 -5.46 2.94
N ARG A 391 11.84 -5.67 1.90
CA ARG A 391 11.71 -6.81 0.97
C ARG A 391 13.00 -7.63 0.84
N ASP A 392 14.12 -7.06 1.25
CA ASP A 392 15.45 -7.66 1.10
C ASP A 392 16.06 -7.93 2.49
N GLU A 393 16.55 -9.14 2.69
CA GLU A 393 17.31 -9.54 3.88
C GLU A 393 18.49 -8.59 4.13
N ALA A 394 19.09 -8.05 3.08
CA ALA A 394 20.21 -7.12 3.17
C ALA A 394 19.85 -5.80 3.88
N GLU A 395 18.58 -5.41 3.94
CA GLU A 395 18.17 -4.25 4.75
C GLU A 395 18.34 -4.53 6.26
N ILE A 396 18.19 -5.79 6.70
CA ILE A 396 18.34 -6.19 8.10
C ILE A 396 19.80 -6.48 8.43
N ARG A 397 20.48 -7.29 7.57
CA ARG A 397 21.83 -7.81 7.77
C ARG A 397 22.93 -7.01 7.09
N GLY A 398 22.60 -5.95 6.33
CA GLY A 398 23.57 -5.19 5.56
C GLY A 398 24.00 -5.85 4.23
N HIS A 399 24.66 -5.08 3.41
CA HIS A 399 25.17 -5.51 2.13
C HIS A 399 26.62 -5.93 2.26
N ARG A 400 27.03 -6.98 1.54
CA ARG A 400 28.44 -7.35 1.49
C ARG A 400 29.29 -6.21 0.98
N ARG A 401 30.40 -5.91 1.63
CA ARG A 401 31.31 -4.80 1.39
C ARG A 401 31.87 -4.71 -0.04
N THR A 402 31.80 -5.80 -0.80
CA THR A 402 32.25 -5.85 -2.20
C THR A 402 31.31 -5.12 -3.18
N TYR A 403 30.12 -4.73 -2.77
CA TYR A 403 29.18 -4.00 -3.61
C TYR A 403 29.38 -2.48 -3.47
N VAL A 404 29.26 -1.76 -4.59
CA VAL A 404 29.26 -0.28 -4.58
C VAL A 404 28.02 0.23 -3.82
N GLY A 405 28.24 1.08 -2.82
CA GLY A 405 27.16 1.56 -1.98
C GLY A 405 26.76 0.63 -0.83
N ALA A 406 27.59 -0.39 -0.52
CA ALA A 406 27.37 -1.26 0.63
C ALA A 406 27.28 -0.45 1.93
N MET A 407 26.34 -0.82 2.78
CA MET A 407 26.08 -0.19 4.08
C MET A 407 25.71 -1.23 5.13
N PRO A 408 25.91 -0.93 6.43
CA PRO A 408 25.44 -1.76 7.52
C PRO A 408 23.92 -1.96 7.47
N GLY A 409 23.44 -3.10 7.97
CA GLY A 409 22.03 -3.37 8.14
C GLY A 409 21.38 -2.43 9.17
N ARG A 410 20.05 -2.37 9.14
CA ARG A 410 19.27 -1.48 10.02
C ARG A 410 19.48 -1.78 11.50
N ILE A 411 19.76 -3.03 11.87
CA ILE A 411 20.05 -3.43 13.25
C ILE A 411 21.38 -2.86 13.71
N ALA A 412 22.46 -3.04 12.95
CA ALA A 412 23.77 -2.49 13.25
C ALA A 412 23.75 -0.96 13.23
N ALA A 413 23.11 -0.34 12.26
CA ALA A 413 22.92 1.10 12.18
C ALA A 413 22.14 1.63 13.41
N GLY A 414 21.13 0.88 13.86
CA GLY A 414 20.36 1.20 15.06
C GLY A 414 21.20 1.16 16.34
N LEU A 415 22.08 0.17 16.51
CA LEU A 415 23.03 0.12 17.63
C LEU A 415 23.98 1.32 17.60
N ARG A 416 24.53 1.64 16.46
CA ARG A 416 25.41 2.82 16.29
C ARG A 416 24.67 4.10 16.66
N GLN A 417 23.44 4.29 16.20
CA GLN A 417 22.60 5.45 16.53
C GLN A 417 22.31 5.55 18.02
N ALA A 418 22.08 4.41 18.68
CA ALA A 418 21.82 4.35 20.11
C ALA A 418 23.04 4.71 20.97
N GLY A 419 24.25 4.44 20.48
CA GLY A 419 25.51 4.64 21.18
C GLY A 419 25.71 3.78 22.41
N VAL A 420 24.85 2.78 22.63
CA VAL A 420 24.93 1.80 23.73
C VAL A 420 24.59 0.41 23.22
N LYS A 421 25.13 -0.63 23.89
CA LYS A 421 24.93 -2.04 23.56
C LYS A 421 23.52 -2.54 23.90
N ASN A 422 22.86 -1.92 24.89
CA ASN A 422 21.59 -2.37 25.44
C ASN A 422 20.42 -1.37 25.25
N PRO A 423 20.20 -0.82 24.04
CA PRO A 423 19.09 0.10 23.78
C PRO A 423 17.74 -0.64 23.82
N LEU A 424 16.64 0.12 23.77
CA LEU A 424 15.35 -0.39 23.35
C LEU A 424 15.21 -0.18 21.84
N MET A 425 15.06 -1.29 21.10
CA MET A 425 14.81 -1.26 19.65
C MET A 425 13.36 -1.64 19.36
N LEU A 426 12.63 -0.71 18.76
CA LEU A 426 11.29 -0.95 18.25
C LEU A 426 11.35 -1.39 16.81
N LEU A 427 10.92 -2.62 16.54
CA LEU A 427 10.69 -3.15 15.20
C LEU A 427 9.22 -2.90 14.83
N ASP A 428 8.97 -1.82 14.10
CA ASP A 428 7.62 -1.32 13.82
C ASP A 428 7.06 -1.93 12.54
N GLU A 429 5.78 -2.33 12.56
CA GLU A 429 5.04 -2.92 11.44
C GLU A 429 5.63 -4.26 10.92
N ILE A 430 5.92 -5.20 11.84
CA ILE A 430 6.47 -6.52 11.48
C ILE A 430 5.52 -7.36 10.62
N ASP A 431 4.22 -7.11 10.71
CA ASP A 431 3.16 -7.74 9.91
C ASP A 431 3.19 -7.35 8.43
N LYS A 432 3.95 -6.31 8.06
CA LYS A 432 4.07 -5.80 6.69
C LYS A 432 5.36 -6.20 5.98
N VAL A 433 6.13 -7.07 6.58
CA VAL A 433 7.31 -7.67 5.94
C VAL A 433 6.83 -8.63 4.85
N SER A 434 7.33 -8.47 3.63
CA SER A 434 6.96 -9.33 2.51
C SER A 434 7.94 -10.50 2.33
N ASN A 435 7.38 -11.68 2.00
CA ASN A 435 8.15 -12.84 1.54
C ASN A 435 8.29 -12.77 0.02
N ASP A 436 9.27 -12.03 -0.49
CA ASP A 436 9.57 -12.01 -1.91
C ASP A 436 10.75 -12.95 -2.24
N TYR A 437 10.83 -13.41 -3.51
CA TYR A 437 11.81 -14.35 -4.06
C TYR A 437 13.31 -13.97 -3.91
N LYS A 438 13.62 -12.83 -3.28
CA LYS A 438 15.00 -12.28 -3.19
C LYS A 438 15.69 -12.46 -1.85
N GLY A 439 15.10 -13.15 -0.89
CA GLY A 439 15.71 -13.39 0.42
C GLY A 439 14.64 -13.60 1.50
N ASP A 440 14.96 -14.40 2.51
CA ASP A 440 14.04 -14.65 3.62
C ASP A 440 14.26 -13.64 4.73
N THR A 441 13.61 -12.48 4.62
CA THR A 441 13.66 -11.41 5.61
C THR A 441 13.21 -11.90 7.00
N PHE A 442 12.28 -12.86 7.05
CA PHE A 442 11.84 -13.45 8.32
C PHE A 442 12.92 -14.33 8.96
N SER A 443 13.72 -15.06 8.17
CA SER A 443 14.87 -15.79 8.73
C SER A 443 15.90 -14.86 9.34
N ALA A 444 16.16 -13.70 8.73
CA ALA A 444 17.04 -12.69 9.31
C ALA A 444 16.47 -12.14 10.64
N LEU A 445 15.16 -11.90 10.69
CA LEU A 445 14.51 -11.45 11.93
C LEU A 445 14.48 -12.54 13.00
N LEU A 446 14.35 -13.81 12.62
CA LEU A 446 14.47 -14.92 13.58
C LEU A 446 15.83 -14.93 14.27
N GLU A 447 16.93 -14.77 13.52
CA GLU A 447 18.28 -14.71 14.11
C GLU A 447 18.44 -13.49 15.05
N VAL A 448 17.86 -12.35 14.69
CA VAL A 448 17.89 -11.14 15.55
C VAL A 448 17.10 -11.32 16.84
N LEU A 449 15.95 -11.98 16.75
CA LEU A 449 14.98 -12.10 17.84
C LEU A 449 15.13 -13.38 18.66
N ASP A 450 15.93 -14.34 18.23
CA ASP A 450 16.17 -15.58 18.95
C ASP A 450 17.27 -15.40 20.00
N SER A 451 16.93 -15.53 21.28
CA SER A 451 17.89 -15.38 22.40
C SER A 451 19.06 -16.37 22.33
N GLU A 452 18.88 -17.54 21.68
CA GLU A 452 19.95 -18.53 21.50
C GLU A 452 20.96 -18.14 20.42
N GLN A 453 20.52 -17.36 19.41
CA GLN A 453 21.32 -17.00 18.22
C GLN A 453 21.79 -15.54 18.22
N ASN A 454 21.03 -14.62 18.81
CA ASN A 454 21.24 -13.18 18.70
C ASN A 454 22.56 -12.68 19.35
N SER A 455 23.16 -13.46 20.24
CA SER A 455 24.48 -13.15 20.83
C SER A 455 25.63 -13.21 19.82
N ARG A 456 25.40 -13.81 18.63
CA ARG A 456 26.36 -13.93 17.54
C ARG A 456 25.80 -13.47 16.20
N PHE A 457 24.88 -12.51 16.23
CA PHE A 457 24.32 -11.94 15.01
C PHE A 457 25.43 -11.39 14.10
N ARG A 458 25.42 -11.72 12.83
CA ARG A 458 26.41 -11.24 11.84
C ARG A 458 25.78 -10.30 10.83
N ASP A 459 26.24 -9.05 10.89
CA ASP A 459 25.98 -8.09 9.82
C ASP A 459 26.97 -8.33 8.66
N HIS A 460 26.45 -8.38 7.43
CA HIS A 460 27.26 -8.70 6.23
C HIS A 460 28.26 -7.58 5.86
N TYR A 461 27.96 -6.34 6.28
CA TYR A 461 28.88 -5.23 6.08
C TYR A 461 30.01 -5.24 7.11
N LEU A 462 29.65 -5.39 8.38
CA LEU A 462 30.63 -5.37 9.47
C LEU A 462 31.48 -6.65 9.54
N GLU A 463 30.94 -7.80 9.13
CA GLU A 463 31.58 -9.10 9.07
C GLU A 463 32.12 -9.60 10.44
N VAL A 464 31.72 -8.99 11.53
CA VAL A 464 32.05 -9.37 12.90
C VAL A 464 30.76 -9.68 13.67
N PRO A 465 30.80 -10.58 14.67
CA PRO A 465 29.61 -10.87 15.46
C PRO A 465 29.23 -9.67 16.33
N LEU A 466 27.94 -9.36 16.33
CA LEU A 466 27.30 -8.38 17.19
C LEU A 466 26.50 -9.14 18.25
N ASP A 467 26.73 -8.82 19.51
CA ASP A 467 25.95 -9.35 20.62
C ASP A 467 24.70 -8.50 20.84
N LEU A 468 23.55 -9.04 20.45
CA LEU A 468 22.23 -8.42 20.60
C LEU A 468 21.48 -8.88 21.85
N SER A 469 22.07 -9.75 22.68
CA SER A 469 21.41 -10.36 23.86
C SER A 469 20.94 -9.35 24.91
N GLU A 470 21.58 -8.19 24.98
CA GLU A 470 21.24 -7.10 25.92
C GLU A 470 20.26 -6.08 25.33
N VAL A 471 19.95 -6.19 24.02
CA VAL A 471 19.01 -5.31 23.33
C VAL A 471 17.59 -5.67 23.76
N LEU A 472 16.81 -4.69 24.18
CA LEU A 472 15.39 -4.88 24.44
C LEU A 472 14.60 -4.69 23.15
N PHE A 473 14.21 -5.78 22.51
CA PHE A 473 13.36 -5.74 21.33
C PHE A 473 11.89 -5.62 21.73
N VAL A 474 11.21 -4.69 21.08
CA VAL A 474 9.75 -4.55 21.10
C VAL A 474 9.27 -4.55 19.66
N THR A 475 8.22 -5.26 19.37
CA THR A 475 7.64 -5.32 18.03
C THR A 475 6.24 -4.70 18.01
N THR A 476 5.81 -4.20 16.85
CA THR A 476 4.42 -3.80 16.64
C THR A 476 3.85 -4.45 15.40
N ALA A 477 2.56 -4.77 15.45
CA ALA A 477 1.82 -5.30 14.32
C ALA A 477 0.38 -4.74 14.31
N ASN A 478 -0.27 -4.73 13.15
CA ASN A 478 -1.70 -4.48 13.10
C ASN A 478 -2.50 -5.78 13.21
N THR A 479 -1.95 -6.89 12.74
CA THR A 479 -2.52 -8.24 12.82
C THR A 479 -1.43 -9.27 13.06
N VAL A 480 -1.77 -10.37 13.73
CA VAL A 480 -0.86 -11.51 13.92
C VAL A 480 -0.89 -12.51 12.75
N GLN A 481 -1.91 -12.43 11.89
CA GLN A 481 -2.19 -13.44 10.86
C GLN A 481 -1.10 -13.58 9.80
N THR A 482 -0.38 -12.50 9.51
CA THR A 482 0.69 -12.46 8.51
C THR A 482 2.07 -12.74 9.10
N ILE A 483 2.18 -12.84 10.42
CA ILE A 483 3.45 -13.13 11.11
C ILE A 483 3.64 -14.64 11.15
N PRO A 484 4.80 -15.17 10.71
CA PRO A 484 5.10 -16.59 10.78
C PRO A 484 5.07 -17.13 12.22
N ARG A 485 4.51 -18.33 12.39
CA ARG A 485 4.43 -18.99 13.70
C ARG A 485 5.74 -19.05 14.49
N PRO A 486 6.90 -19.38 13.88
CA PRO A 486 8.17 -19.42 14.60
C PRO A 486 8.58 -18.09 15.24
N LEU A 487 8.13 -16.97 14.68
CA LEU A 487 8.34 -15.65 15.30
C LEU A 487 7.32 -15.40 16.41
N LEU A 488 6.05 -15.77 16.20
CA LEU A 488 5.00 -15.60 17.21
C LEU A 488 5.28 -16.41 18.48
N ASP A 489 5.84 -17.62 18.34
CA ASP A 489 6.20 -18.49 19.48
C ASP A 489 7.26 -17.87 20.42
N ARG A 490 8.01 -16.86 19.93
CA ARG A 490 9.02 -16.11 20.71
C ARG A 490 8.50 -14.79 21.26
N MET A 491 7.25 -14.45 20.93
CA MET A 491 6.65 -13.15 21.25
C MET A 491 5.58 -13.29 22.33
N GLU A 492 5.61 -12.41 23.31
CA GLU A 492 4.47 -12.15 24.18
C GLU A 492 3.56 -11.13 23.50
N VAL A 493 2.41 -11.61 23.02
CA VAL A 493 1.44 -10.78 22.28
C VAL A 493 0.56 -10.05 23.26
N ILE A 494 0.59 -8.71 23.20
CA ILE A 494 -0.35 -7.84 23.94
C ILE A 494 -1.28 -7.16 22.93
N GLU A 495 -2.56 -7.49 23.02
CA GLU A 495 -3.57 -6.92 22.17
C GLU A 495 -4.01 -5.54 22.66
N ILE A 496 -3.95 -4.56 21.79
CA ILE A 496 -4.40 -3.19 22.02
C ILE A 496 -5.70 -2.98 21.24
N SER A 497 -6.79 -2.91 21.97
CA SER A 497 -8.11 -2.71 21.39
C SER A 497 -8.38 -1.25 20.97
N SER A 498 -9.50 -1.04 20.27
CA SER A 498 -9.99 0.29 19.91
C SER A 498 -10.28 1.16 21.12
N TYR A 499 -10.03 2.46 20.99
CA TYR A 499 -10.42 3.44 22.02
C TYR A 499 -11.92 3.72 21.98
N THR A 500 -12.50 3.88 23.19
CA THR A 500 -13.85 4.43 23.34
C THR A 500 -13.86 5.93 23.00
N GLU A 501 -15.03 6.49 22.77
CA GLU A 501 -15.16 7.93 22.52
C GLU A 501 -14.67 8.77 23.70
N ASN A 502 -14.86 8.28 24.93
CA ASN A 502 -14.38 8.93 26.14
C ASN A 502 -12.85 8.90 26.24
N GLU A 503 -12.23 7.74 25.98
CA GLU A 503 -10.77 7.62 25.91
C GLU A 503 -10.18 8.56 24.83
N LYS A 504 -10.79 8.62 23.62
CA LYS A 504 -10.37 9.55 22.57
C LYS A 504 -10.44 11.02 23.02
N MET A 505 -11.48 11.35 23.78
CA MET A 505 -11.64 12.70 24.36
C MET A 505 -10.52 13.05 25.33
N HIS A 506 -10.22 12.15 26.27
CA HIS A 506 -9.16 12.38 27.25
C HIS A 506 -7.79 12.46 26.57
N ILE A 507 -7.49 11.51 25.67
CA ILE A 507 -6.26 11.52 24.86
C ILE A 507 -6.13 12.83 24.07
N ALA A 508 -7.23 13.31 23.49
CA ALA A 508 -7.20 14.56 22.74
C ALA A 508 -6.93 15.79 23.63
N LEU A 509 -7.55 15.85 24.81
CA LEU A 509 -7.38 16.98 25.72
C LEU A 509 -5.99 17.01 26.38
N GLU A 510 -5.52 15.85 26.81
CA GLU A 510 -4.31 15.73 27.62
C GLU A 510 -3.05 15.68 26.78
N HIS A 511 -3.11 15.05 25.57
CA HIS A 511 -1.93 14.80 24.73
C HIS A 511 -1.99 15.46 23.34
N LEU A 512 -3.10 15.27 22.57
CA LEU A 512 -3.09 15.69 21.17
C LEU A 512 -3.17 17.21 21.01
N ILE A 513 -4.04 17.88 21.74
CA ILE A 513 -4.20 19.35 21.66
C ILE A 513 -2.90 20.05 22.06
N PRO A 514 -2.30 19.78 23.25
CA PRO A 514 -1.03 20.39 23.62
C PRO A 514 0.07 20.18 22.58
N LYS A 515 0.23 18.96 22.10
CA LYS A 515 1.22 18.58 21.07
C LYS A 515 0.99 19.34 19.75
N GLN A 516 -0.28 19.45 19.31
CA GLN A 516 -0.59 20.16 18.07
C GLN A 516 -0.47 21.68 18.20
N LEU A 517 -0.78 22.25 19.36
CA LEU A 517 -0.54 23.66 19.64
C LEU A 517 0.96 24.00 19.55
N GLU A 518 1.80 23.23 20.23
CA GLU A 518 3.27 23.38 20.18
C GLU A 518 3.79 23.26 18.74
N LYS A 519 3.39 22.21 18.02
CA LYS A 519 3.80 21.96 16.64
C LYS A 519 3.45 23.09 15.68
N HIS A 520 2.37 23.80 15.93
CA HIS A 520 1.91 24.90 15.07
C HIS A 520 2.22 26.29 15.63
N GLY A 521 3.02 26.39 16.70
CA GLY A 521 3.42 27.66 17.30
C GLY A 521 2.24 28.44 17.94
N LEU A 522 1.21 27.72 18.38
CA LEU A 522 0.03 28.32 19.03
C LEU A 522 0.08 28.10 20.54
N THR A 523 -0.48 29.05 21.28
CA THR A 523 -0.66 28.96 22.74
C THR A 523 -2.09 28.55 23.09
N LYS A 524 -2.28 28.02 24.31
CA LYS A 524 -3.62 27.68 24.85
C LYS A 524 -4.58 28.90 24.87
N ASN A 525 -4.03 30.10 24.95
CA ASN A 525 -4.83 31.35 24.94
C ASN A 525 -5.27 31.73 23.52
N GLN A 526 -4.55 31.29 22.49
CA GLN A 526 -4.86 31.60 21.09
C GLN A 526 -5.86 30.63 20.47
N LEU A 527 -5.86 29.37 20.90
CA LEU A 527 -6.82 28.37 20.44
C LEU A 527 -7.36 27.54 21.60
N THR A 528 -8.69 27.51 21.71
CA THR A 528 -9.41 26.60 22.60
C THR A 528 -10.46 25.82 21.84
N ILE A 529 -10.58 24.53 22.11
CA ILE A 529 -11.58 23.64 21.51
C ILE A 529 -12.51 23.16 22.64
N SER A 530 -13.81 23.43 22.52
CA SER A 530 -14.77 22.98 23.54
C SER A 530 -14.89 21.46 23.55
N LYS A 531 -15.18 20.89 24.73
CA LYS A 531 -15.40 19.44 24.87
C LYS A 531 -16.46 18.91 23.90
N LYS A 532 -17.57 19.67 23.72
CA LYS A 532 -18.64 19.30 22.76
C LYS A 532 -18.16 19.31 21.32
N ALA A 533 -17.35 20.31 20.91
CA ALA A 533 -16.75 20.32 19.58
C ALA A 533 -15.81 19.13 19.38
N LEU A 534 -15.02 18.80 20.38
CA LEU A 534 -14.10 17.67 20.33
C LEU A 534 -14.84 16.31 20.18
N TRP A 535 -15.94 16.15 20.95
CA TRP A 535 -16.86 15.02 20.79
C TRP A 535 -17.40 14.91 19.36
N LYS A 536 -17.82 16.05 18.81
CA LYS A 536 -18.33 16.11 17.44
C LYS A 536 -17.25 15.80 16.41
N ILE A 537 -16.00 16.22 16.64
CA ILE A 537 -14.86 15.86 15.78
C ILE A 537 -14.64 14.34 15.80
N ALA A 538 -14.55 13.76 16.99
CA ALA A 538 -14.31 12.32 17.13
C ALA A 538 -15.42 11.47 16.49
N ARG A 539 -16.67 11.93 16.55
CA ARG A 539 -17.84 11.20 16.08
C ARG A 539 -18.16 11.43 14.61
N ASN A 540 -18.19 12.68 14.16
CA ASN A 540 -18.73 13.05 12.85
C ASN A 540 -17.65 13.36 11.80
N TYR A 541 -16.39 13.55 12.20
CA TYR A 541 -15.29 13.87 11.28
C TYR A 541 -14.19 12.82 11.22
N THR A 542 -14.26 11.79 12.10
CA THR A 542 -13.32 10.66 12.09
C THR A 542 -14.07 9.34 12.25
N LYS A 543 -13.58 8.30 11.54
CA LYS A 543 -14.01 6.91 11.72
C LYS A 543 -12.75 6.07 11.78
N GLU A 544 -12.29 5.78 13.00
CA GLU A 544 -11.04 5.07 13.27
C GLU A 544 -11.06 4.40 14.64
N ALA A 545 -10.34 3.30 14.77
CA ALA A 545 -10.12 2.61 16.04
C ALA A 545 -9.24 3.40 17.01
N GLY A 546 -8.25 4.11 16.50
CA GLY A 546 -7.31 4.94 17.27
C GLY A 546 -7.64 6.44 17.26
N VAL A 547 -6.60 7.27 17.27
CA VAL A 547 -6.70 8.74 17.35
C VAL A 547 -5.90 9.47 16.26
N ARG A 548 -5.44 8.77 15.21
CA ARG A 548 -4.56 9.36 14.18
C ARG A 548 -5.29 10.38 13.28
N GLN A 549 -6.54 10.09 12.91
CA GLN A 549 -7.36 11.02 12.14
C GLN A 549 -7.81 12.19 13.04
N LEU A 550 -8.15 11.92 14.30
CA LEU A 550 -8.48 12.95 15.29
C LEU A 550 -7.33 13.93 15.47
N GLU A 551 -6.09 13.45 15.60
CA GLU A 551 -4.89 14.28 15.64
C GLU A 551 -4.76 15.17 14.39
N ARG A 552 -4.99 14.57 13.19
CA ARG A 552 -4.96 15.34 11.92
C ARG A 552 -6.03 16.45 11.88
N LYS A 553 -7.26 16.14 12.31
CA LYS A 553 -8.36 17.13 12.34
C LYS A 553 -8.08 18.26 13.33
N ILE A 554 -7.49 17.96 14.48
CA ILE A 554 -7.03 18.99 15.43
C ILE A 554 -5.93 19.83 14.77
N GLY A 555 -4.98 19.22 14.07
CA GLY A 555 -3.96 19.91 13.29
C GLY A 555 -4.53 20.81 12.18
N ASP A 556 -5.61 20.39 11.50
CA ASP A 556 -6.31 21.21 10.51
C ASP A 556 -6.89 22.51 11.15
N ILE A 557 -7.48 22.36 12.33
CA ILE A 557 -7.98 23.51 13.10
C ILE A 557 -6.82 24.42 13.50
N CYS A 558 -5.72 23.87 14.00
CA CYS A 558 -4.54 24.65 14.38
C CYS A 558 -3.99 25.45 13.20
N ARG A 559 -3.84 24.83 12.01
CA ARG A 559 -3.34 25.50 10.80
C ARG A 559 -4.23 26.68 10.37
N LYS A 560 -5.55 26.47 10.34
CA LYS A 560 -6.50 27.53 9.99
C LYS A 560 -6.49 28.66 11.01
N THR A 561 -6.41 28.32 12.29
CA THR A 561 -6.30 29.31 13.37
C THR A 561 -5.01 30.11 13.26
N ALA A 562 -3.86 29.46 13.03
CA ALA A 562 -2.58 30.15 12.84
C ALA A 562 -2.65 31.14 11.66
N LYS A 563 -3.28 30.74 10.54
CA LYS A 563 -3.52 31.62 9.40
C LYS A 563 -4.39 32.84 9.77
N GLU A 564 -5.54 32.65 10.45
CA GLU A 564 -6.43 33.73 10.85
C GLU A 564 -5.74 34.73 11.80
N ILE A 565 -4.88 34.26 12.69
CA ILE A 565 -4.10 35.12 13.61
C ILE A 565 -3.04 35.92 12.85
N LEU A 566 -2.29 35.29 11.94
CA LEU A 566 -1.25 35.97 11.16
C LEU A 566 -1.84 36.99 10.17
N GLU A 567 -3.01 36.73 9.62
CA GLU A 567 -3.78 37.70 8.80
C GLU A 567 -4.39 38.85 9.63
N GLY A 568 -4.22 38.84 10.94
CA GLY A 568 -4.77 39.86 11.83
C GLY A 568 -6.31 39.81 11.99
N LYS A 569 -6.96 38.77 11.50
CA LYS A 569 -8.42 38.62 11.55
C LYS A 569 -8.93 38.33 12.95
N LYS A 570 -8.15 37.60 13.76
CA LYS A 570 -8.50 37.22 15.12
C LYS A 570 -7.27 37.20 16.00
N LYS A 571 -7.42 37.55 17.29
CA LYS A 571 -6.37 37.43 18.31
C LYS A 571 -6.41 36.05 18.99
N ALA A 572 -7.61 35.49 19.12
CA ALA A 572 -7.86 34.17 19.70
C ALA A 572 -9.08 33.52 19.01
N VAL A 573 -9.11 32.22 18.97
CA VAL A 573 -10.16 31.40 18.37
C VAL A 573 -10.73 30.46 19.42
N HIS A 574 -12.05 30.43 19.54
CA HIS A 574 -12.78 29.45 20.33
C HIS A 574 -13.62 28.56 19.42
N VAL A 575 -13.24 27.30 19.30
CA VAL A 575 -13.93 26.31 18.44
C VAL A 575 -15.05 25.66 19.24
N THR A 576 -16.26 25.78 18.72
CA THR A 576 -17.49 25.20 19.26
C THR A 576 -18.16 24.32 18.21
N GLU A 577 -19.19 23.57 18.59
CA GLU A 577 -19.99 22.79 17.62
C GLU A 577 -20.57 23.64 16.48
N ARG A 578 -20.91 24.90 16.75
CA ARG A 578 -21.57 25.79 15.77
C ARG A 578 -20.62 26.27 14.67
N ASN A 579 -19.36 26.50 15.01
CA ASN A 579 -18.37 27.03 14.05
C ASN A 579 -17.41 25.96 13.53
N LEU A 580 -17.58 24.70 13.95
CA LEU A 580 -16.71 23.58 13.58
C LEU A 580 -16.67 23.37 12.07
N SER A 581 -17.81 23.53 11.39
CA SER A 581 -17.92 23.39 9.93
C SER A 581 -17.06 24.38 9.14
N SER A 582 -16.79 25.57 9.69
CA SER A 582 -15.89 26.55 9.05
C SER A 582 -14.43 26.08 9.05
N TYR A 583 -14.04 25.27 10.03
CA TYR A 583 -12.69 24.71 10.14
C TYR A 583 -12.53 23.37 9.43
N LEU A 584 -13.50 22.47 9.56
CA LEU A 584 -13.39 21.07 9.06
C LEU A 584 -14.29 20.76 7.86
N GLY A 585 -15.14 21.69 7.43
CA GLY A 585 -16.11 21.47 6.35
C GLY A 585 -17.35 20.70 6.81
N LYS A 586 -18.01 20.02 5.88
CA LYS A 586 -19.20 19.21 6.18
C LYS A 586 -18.83 17.99 7.03
N GLU A 587 -19.79 17.55 7.84
CA GLU A 587 -19.69 16.29 8.56
C GLU A 587 -19.50 15.13 7.55
N LEU A 588 -18.57 14.27 7.84
CA LEU A 588 -18.19 13.17 6.94
C LEU A 588 -18.95 11.88 7.26
N PHE A 589 -19.27 11.70 8.54
CA PHE A 589 -19.91 10.50 9.05
C PHE A 589 -21.19 10.87 9.78
N ILE A 590 -22.26 10.25 9.35
CA ILE A 590 -23.54 10.28 10.05
C ILE A 590 -23.72 8.87 10.55
N TYR A 591 -23.73 8.68 11.87
CA TYR A 591 -24.03 7.37 12.42
C TYR A 591 -25.45 7.00 12.02
N GLN A 592 -25.59 5.85 11.37
CA GLN A 592 -26.93 5.27 11.15
C GLN A 592 -27.50 4.90 12.52
N MET A 593 -28.48 5.64 12.95
CA MET A 593 -29.24 5.31 14.16
C MET A 593 -29.98 3.98 13.96
N ALA A 594 -30.31 3.31 15.04
CA ALA A 594 -31.18 2.14 15.00
C ALA A 594 -32.45 2.45 14.18
N ASN A 595 -33.01 1.42 13.53
CA ASN A 595 -34.20 1.61 12.71
C ASN A 595 -35.30 2.27 13.53
N GLU A 596 -36.03 3.23 12.92
CA GLU A 596 -37.07 4.00 13.63
C GLU A 596 -38.29 3.12 13.99
N ALA A 597 -38.50 2.02 13.27
CA ALA A 597 -39.63 1.13 13.44
C ALA A 597 -39.25 -0.35 13.31
N ASP A 598 -40.08 -1.22 13.87
CA ASP A 598 -39.96 -2.66 13.68
C ASP A 598 -40.34 -3.01 12.25
N GLU A 599 -39.48 -3.73 11.53
CA GLU A 599 -39.65 -4.05 10.12
C GLU A 599 -39.53 -5.57 9.85
N VAL A 600 -40.10 -6.00 8.73
CA VAL A 600 -39.99 -7.38 8.28
C VAL A 600 -38.79 -7.53 7.37
N GLY A 601 -37.98 -8.57 7.60
CA GLY A 601 -36.84 -8.87 6.76
C GLY A 601 -35.61 -7.97 6.97
N ILE A 602 -35.66 -7.01 7.90
CA ILE A 602 -34.53 -6.10 8.19
C ILE A 602 -34.03 -6.38 9.60
N VAL A 603 -32.73 -6.67 9.72
CA VAL A 603 -32.06 -6.97 11.00
C VAL A 603 -30.71 -6.28 11.07
N ARG A 604 -30.36 -5.79 12.26
CA ARG A 604 -29.03 -5.23 12.50
C ARG A 604 -28.09 -6.29 13.08
N GLY A 605 -27.02 -6.51 12.35
CA GLY A 605 -25.85 -7.23 12.81
C GLY A 605 -24.76 -6.29 13.33
N LEU A 606 -23.77 -6.86 13.97
CA LEU A 606 -22.60 -6.17 14.46
C LEU A 606 -21.36 -6.70 13.76
N ALA A 607 -20.57 -5.79 13.19
CA ALA A 607 -19.34 -6.10 12.49
C ALA A 607 -18.14 -5.50 13.21
N TRP A 608 -16.99 -6.14 13.02
CA TRP A 608 -15.69 -5.60 13.38
C TRP A 608 -14.89 -5.35 12.10
N THR A 609 -14.22 -4.19 12.04
CA THR A 609 -13.40 -3.76 10.92
C THR A 609 -12.06 -3.22 11.42
N SER A 610 -11.09 -3.05 10.53
CA SER A 610 -9.79 -2.43 10.86
C SER A 610 -9.90 -0.99 11.40
N VAL A 611 -11.05 -0.35 11.22
CA VAL A 611 -11.32 1.02 11.72
C VAL A 611 -12.19 1.04 12.98
N GLY A 612 -12.56 -0.10 13.50
CA GLY A 612 -13.40 -0.28 14.70
C GLY A 612 -14.67 -1.07 14.44
N GLY A 613 -15.60 -1.04 15.39
CA GLY A 613 -16.90 -1.68 15.23
C GLY A 613 -17.85 -0.89 14.35
N ASP A 614 -18.74 -1.58 13.65
CA ASP A 614 -19.80 -1.01 12.84
C ASP A 614 -21.09 -1.82 12.96
N THR A 615 -22.22 -1.21 12.61
CA THR A 615 -23.50 -1.93 12.49
C THR A 615 -23.75 -2.30 11.04
N LEU A 616 -24.20 -3.51 10.81
CA LEU A 616 -24.53 -4.06 9.50
C LEU A 616 -26.07 -4.19 9.41
N GLU A 617 -26.66 -3.49 8.46
CA GLU A 617 -28.05 -3.72 8.11
C GLU A 617 -28.13 -4.90 7.12
N ILE A 618 -28.93 -5.89 7.44
CA ILE A 618 -29.18 -7.06 6.59
C ILE A 618 -30.63 -7.00 6.16
N GLU A 619 -30.84 -6.87 4.88
CA GLU A 619 -32.15 -6.83 4.25
C GLU A 619 -32.42 -8.16 3.54
N VAL A 620 -33.60 -8.72 3.78
CA VAL A 620 -34.04 -9.92 3.11
C VAL A 620 -35.40 -9.70 2.50
N ASN A 621 -35.51 -10.02 1.22
CA ASN A 621 -36.77 -10.03 0.49
C ASN A 621 -37.08 -11.44 -0.01
N VAL A 622 -38.37 -11.79 -0.04
CA VAL A 622 -38.90 -13.04 -0.56
C VAL A 622 -39.79 -12.72 -1.74
N MET A 623 -39.56 -13.39 -2.86
CA MET A 623 -40.28 -13.17 -4.10
C MET A 623 -40.65 -14.53 -4.73
N PRO A 624 -41.67 -14.60 -5.58
CA PRO A 624 -41.95 -15.79 -6.37
C PRO A 624 -40.72 -16.17 -7.22
N GLY A 625 -40.38 -17.45 -7.25
CA GLY A 625 -39.19 -17.94 -7.95
C GLY A 625 -39.07 -19.45 -7.93
N GLU A 626 -37.87 -19.96 -8.17
CA GLU A 626 -37.57 -21.41 -8.29
C GLU A 626 -36.80 -21.96 -7.07
N GLY A 627 -36.71 -21.19 -5.98
CA GLY A 627 -36.03 -21.58 -4.74
C GLY A 627 -34.56 -21.16 -4.71
N GLU A 628 -34.19 -20.16 -5.48
CA GLU A 628 -32.85 -19.62 -5.49
C GLU A 628 -32.54 -18.74 -4.26
N ILE A 629 -31.26 -18.73 -3.87
CA ILE A 629 -30.72 -17.82 -2.84
C ILE A 629 -29.85 -16.81 -3.51
N LEU A 630 -30.34 -15.59 -3.65
CA LEU A 630 -29.62 -14.47 -4.23
C LEU A 630 -28.86 -13.71 -3.14
N LEU A 631 -27.56 -13.50 -3.34
CA LEU A 631 -26.68 -12.86 -2.37
C LEU A 631 -26.03 -11.63 -3.02
N THR A 632 -26.26 -10.45 -2.46
CA THR A 632 -25.69 -9.18 -2.96
C THR A 632 -25.10 -8.35 -1.83
N GLY A 633 -24.20 -7.40 -2.14
CA GLY A 633 -23.55 -6.52 -1.15
C GLY A 633 -22.08 -6.89 -0.87
N GLN A 634 -21.37 -7.48 -1.84
CA GLN A 634 -19.96 -7.89 -1.75
C GLN A 634 -19.65 -8.79 -0.54
N MET A 635 -20.48 -9.81 -0.33
CA MET A 635 -20.22 -10.82 0.67
C MET A 635 -19.07 -11.73 0.25
N GLY A 636 -18.09 -11.93 1.14
CA GLY A 636 -17.05 -12.93 1.00
C GLY A 636 -17.57 -14.37 1.11
N ASP A 637 -16.71 -15.33 0.87
CA ASP A 637 -17.13 -16.73 0.76
C ASP A 637 -17.60 -17.31 2.10
N VAL A 638 -16.95 -16.94 3.22
CA VAL A 638 -17.38 -17.38 4.56
C VAL A 638 -18.78 -16.85 4.90
N MET A 639 -19.06 -15.61 4.55
CA MET A 639 -20.37 -15.00 4.79
C MET A 639 -21.47 -15.64 3.90
N LYS A 640 -21.16 -15.98 2.65
CA LYS A 640 -22.06 -16.74 1.75
C LYS A 640 -22.37 -18.13 2.29
N GLU A 641 -21.35 -18.82 2.84
CA GLU A 641 -21.51 -20.12 3.47
C GLU A 641 -22.41 -20.03 4.71
N SER A 642 -22.19 -19.00 5.53
CA SER A 642 -23.00 -18.71 6.71
C SER A 642 -24.48 -18.44 6.35
N ALA A 643 -24.75 -17.72 5.26
CA ALA A 643 -26.10 -17.51 4.74
C ALA A 643 -26.78 -18.84 4.32
N ARG A 644 -26.03 -19.73 3.63
CA ARG A 644 -26.50 -21.07 3.25
C ARG A 644 -26.78 -21.97 4.46
N THR A 645 -25.98 -21.86 5.49
CA THR A 645 -26.19 -22.55 6.76
C THR A 645 -27.47 -22.07 7.44
N GLY A 646 -27.69 -20.75 7.46
CA GLY A 646 -28.90 -20.14 8.01
C GLY A 646 -30.20 -20.61 7.33
N ILE A 647 -30.26 -20.63 5.98
CA ILE A 647 -31.45 -21.10 5.26
C ILE A 647 -31.66 -22.61 5.46
N SER A 648 -30.57 -23.38 5.54
CA SER A 648 -30.66 -24.83 5.82
C SER A 648 -31.24 -25.10 7.20
N TYR A 649 -30.86 -24.31 8.20
CA TYR A 649 -31.50 -24.39 9.53
C TYR A 649 -32.96 -24.03 9.45
N ILE A 650 -33.38 -22.95 8.79
CA ILE A 650 -34.77 -22.54 8.66
C ILE A 650 -35.59 -23.63 7.98
N ARG A 651 -35.07 -24.27 6.93
CA ARG A 651 -35.71 -25.44 6.28
C ARG A 651 -35.91 -26.58 7.25
N SER A 652 -34.94 -26.87 8.12
CA SER A 652 -35.02 -27.96 9.09
C SER A 652 -36.13 -27.75 10.15
N VAL A 653 -36.41 -26.48 10.48
CA VAL A 653 -37.45 -26.13 11.49
C VAL A 653 -38.76 -25.64 10.87
N SER A 654 -38.90 -25.73 9.55
CA SER A 654 -40.09 -25.25 8.80
C SER A 654 -41.44 -25.75 9.34
N LYS A 655 -41.52 -27.03 9.63
CA LYS A 655 -42.75 -27.66 10.20
C LYS A 655 -43.14 -27.07 11.56
N LYS A 656 -42.16 -26.80 12.42
CA LYS A 656 -42.37 -26.21 13.75
C LYS A 656 -42.95 -24.80 13.64
N HIS A 657 -42.54 -24.05 12.63
CA HIS A 657 -42.96 -22.67 12.44
C HIS A 657 -44.07 -22.48 11.41
N ARG A 658 -44.66 -23.56 10.93
CA ARG A 658 -45.78 -23.58 9.97
C ARG A 658 -45.44 -22.92 8.63
N ILE A 659 -44.21 -23.10 8.16
CA ILE A 659 -43.77 -22.70 6.82
C ILE A 659 -44.18 -23.85 5.88
N ALA A 660 -44.79 -23.54 4.76
CA ALA A 660 -45.24 -24.52 3.77
C ALA A 660 -44.06 -25.33 3.22
N GLU A 661 -44.24 -26.62 2.95
CA GLU A 661 -43.17 -27.52 2.48
C GLU A 661 -42.64 -27.11 1.07
N ASP A 662 -43.51 -26.55 0.25
CA ASP A 662 -43.26 -26.07 -1.11
C ASP A 662 -42.69 -24.65 -1.17
N PHE A 663 -42.78 -23.90 -0.04
CA PHE A 663 -42.31 -22.53 0.03
C PHE A 663 -40.89 -22.31 -0.57
N PHE A 664 -39.98 -23.20 -0.23
CA PHE A 664 -38.57 -23.10 -0.69
C PHE A 664 -38.37 -23.61 -2.14
N LYS A 665 -39.42 -24.00 -2.83
CA LYS A 665 -39.38 -24.35 -4.25
C LYS A 665 -40.07 -23.28 -5.12
N GLU A 666 -40.95 -22.50 -4.51
CA GLU A 666 -41.79 -21.54 -5.21
C GLU A 666 -41.38 -20.08 -4.93
N HIS A 667 -40.39 -19.89 -4.04
CA HIS A 667 -39.92 -18.55 -3.68
C HIS A 667 -38.41 -18.47 -3.65
N ASP A 668 -37.90 -17.39 -4.24
CA ASP A 668 -36.51 -17.00 -4.10
C ASP A 668 -36.32 -16.12 -2.86
N VAL A 669 -35.16 -16.26 -2.22
CA VAL A 669 -34.77 -15.48 -1.07
C VAL A 669 -33.59 -14.62 -1.45
N HIS A 670 -33.78 -13.30 -1.48
CA HIS A 670 -32.70 -12.34 -1.79
C HIS A 670 -32.20 -11.68 -0.50
N ILE A 671 -30.94 -11.90 -0.18
CA ILE A 671 -30.23 -11.26 0.94
C ILE A 671 -29.37 -10.15 0.37
N HIS A 672 -29.58 -8.94 0.86
CA HIS A 672 -28.78 -7.78 0.50
C HIS A 672 -28.15 -7.17 1.75
N ILE A 673 -26.86 -6.83 1.66
CA ILE A 673 -26.17 -6.04 2.69
C ILE A 673 -25.77 -4.73 2.04
N PRO A 674 -26.41 -3.60 2.40
CA PRO A 674 -26.08 -2.27 1.88
C PRO A 674 -24.60 -1.91 2.02
N GLU A 675 -24.14 -0.82 1.37
CA GLU A 675 -22.75 -0.38 1.29
C GLU A 675 -21.86 -1.33 0.47
N GLY A 676 -22.27 -1.60 -0.78
CA GLY A 676 -21.58 -2.51 -1.71
C GLY A 676 -20.14 -2.10 -2.10
N ALA A 677 -19.65 -0.93 -1.66
CA ALA A 677 -18.27 -0.51 -1.90
C ALA A 677 -17.26 -1.14 -0.91
N VAL A 678 -17.73 -1.76 0.18
CA VAL A 678 -16.89 -2.35 1.23
C VAL A 678 -17.09 -3.87 1.24
N PRO A 679 -16.03 -4.66 0.93
CA PRO A 679 -16.09 -6.11 1.07
C PRO A 679 -16.38 -6.51 2.52
N LYS A 680 -17.28 -7.50 2.69
CA LYS A 680 -17.70 -7.99 4.00
C LYS A 680 -17.52 -9.51 4.03
N ASP A 681 -16.80 -10.00 5.05
CA ASP A 681 -16.62 -11.44 5.23
C ASP A 681 -16.58 -11.80 6.71
N GLY A 682 -16.97 -13.03 7.01
CA GLY A 682 -16.93 -13.60 8.35
C GLY A 682 -18.20 -14.33 8.76
N PRO A 683 -18.11 -15.31 9.68
CA PRO A 683 -19.23 -16.15 10.09
C PRO A 683 -20.16 -15.47 11.12
N SER A 684 -19.72 -14.38 11.77
CA SER A 684 -20.40 -13.76 12.91
C SER A 684 -21.76 -13.09 12.60
N ALA A 685 -22.12 -12.95 11.31
CA ALA A 685 -23.42 -12.48 10.87
C ALA A 685 -24.47 -13.61 10.72
N GLY A 686 -24.12 -14.84 11.04
CA GLY A 686 -24.95 -16.02 10.79
C GLY A 686 -26.32 -15.94 11.43
N ILE A 687 -26.41 -15.65 12.74
CA ILE A 687 -27.70 -15.52 13.43
C ILE A 687 -28.48 -14.30 12.92
N THR A 688 -27.82 -13.25 12.49
CA THR A 688 -28.45 -12.05 11.93
C THR A 688 -29.12 -12.35 10.59
N MET A 689 -28.40 -13.00 9.67
CA MET A 689 -28.91 -13.41 8.37
C MET A 689 -30.07 -14.42 8.54
N ALA A 690 -29.90 -15.39 9.43
CA ALA A 690 -30.95 -16.36 9.73
C ALA A 690 -32.22 -15.71 10.31
N THR A 691 -32.07 -14.71 11.19
CA THR A 691 -33.19 -13.94 11.74
C THR A 691 -33.90 -13.12 10.66
N ALA A 692 -33.15 -12.45 9.78
CA ALA A 692 -33.71 -11.68 8.69
C ALA A 692 -34.47 -12.54 7.69
N MET A 693 -33.90 -13.69 7.29
CA MET A 693 -34.56 -14.66 6.43
C MET A 693 -35.82 -15.21 7.08
N PHE A 694 -35.76 -15.61 8.36
CA PHE A 694 -36.92 -16.12 9.09
C PHE A 694 -38.03 -15.08 9.22
N SER A 695 -37.65 -13.81 9.47
CA SER A 695 -38.61 -12.69 9.52
C SER A 695 -39.30 -12.50 8.16
N ALA A 696 -38.53 -12.43 7.07
CA ALA A 696 -39.05 -12.26 5.71
C ALA A 696 -40.00 -13.42 5.31
N ILE A 697 -39.60 -14.68 5.59
CA ILE A 697 -40.39 -15.87 5.27
C ILE A 697 -41.70 -15.95 6.08
N THR A 698 -41.66 -15.54 7.35
CA THR A 698 -42.82 -15.65 8.23
C THR A 698 -43.67 -14.38 8.35
N GLY A 699 -43.22 -13.27 7.74
CA GLY A 699 -43.88 -11.97 7.83
C GLY A 699 -43.87 -11.35 9.23
N LYS A 700 -43.00 -11.83 10.13
CA LYS A 700 -42.89 -11.32 11.50
C LYS A 700 -41.91 -10.20 11.57
N LYS A 701 -42.28 -9.07 12.16
CA LYS A 701 -41.40 -7.94 12.33
C LYS A 701 -40.26 -8.22 13.30
N VAL A 702 -39.09 -7.67 13.03
CA VAL A 702 -37.93 -7.68 13.93
C VAL A 702 -37.92 -6.37 14.73
N ARG A 703 -37.59 -6.44 15.99
CA ARG A 703 -37.45 -5.26 16.86
C ARG A 703 -36.32 -4.35 16.38
N SER A 704 -36.62 -3.08 16.26
CA SER A 704 -35.64 -2.03 15.81
C SER A 704 -34.54 -1.73 16.83
N ASP A 705 -34.80 -2.02 18.13
CA ASP A 705 -33.88 -1.77 19.23
C ASP A 705 -32.95 -2.96 19.56
N VAL A 706 -32.97 -4.02 18.75
CA VAL A 706 -32.18 -5.23 18.91
C VAL A 706 -31.10 -5.32 17.84
N ALA A 707 -29.86 -5.60 18.25
CA ALA A 707 -28.80 -6.04 17.36
C ALA A 707 -28.27 -7.41 17.84
N MET A 708 -27.57 -8.10 16.97
CA MET A 708 -27.07 -9.43 17.28
C MET A 708 -25.76 -9.75 16.56
N THR A 709 -25.01 -10.68 17.13
CA THR A 709 -23.81 -11.24 16.51
C THR A 709 -23.66 -12.68 16.98
N GLY A 710 -23.28 -13.58 16.09
CA GLY A 710 -23.07 -14.99 16.40
C GLY A 710 -22.95 -15.81 15.13
N GLU A 711 -22.15 -16.87 15.16
CA GLU A 711 -22.11 -17.87 14.12
C GLU A 711 -23.23 -18.88 14.33
N ILE A 712 -23.83 -19.36 13.25
CA ILE A 712 -24.92 -20.35 13.29
C ILE A 712 -24.46 -21.71 12.76
N THR A 713 -24.85 -22.77 13.41
CA THR A 713 -24.68 -24.14 12.90
C THR A 713 -25.95 -24.66 12.23
N LEU A 714 -25.84 -25.75 11.44
CA LEU A 714 -26.97 -26.40 10.78
C LEU A 714 -28.07 -26.87 11.78
N ARG A 715 -27.74 -27.05 13.04
CA ARG A 715 -28.68 -27.45 14.12
C ARG A 715 -29.16 -26.25 14.94
N GLY A 716 -28.79 -25.03 14.58
CA GLY A 716 -29.20 -23.80 15.24
C GLY A 716 -28.45 -23.46 16.52
N ARG A 717 -27.31 -24.08 16.82
CA ARG A 717 -26.45 -23.64 17.90
C ARG A 717 -25.81 -22.32 17.51
N VAL A 718 -25.62 -21.46 18.49
CA VAL A 718 -24.93 -20.19 18.34
C VAL A 718 -23.51 -20.34 18.88
N LEU A 719 -22.51 -20.09 18.03
CA LEU A 719 -21.09 -20.24 18.38
C LEU A 719 -20.45 -18.89 18.67
N PRO A 720 -19.34 -18.88 19.46
CA PRO A 720 -18.68 -17.67 19.89
C PRO A 720 -18.02 -16.91 18.73
N ILE A 721 -17.78 -15.62 18.94
CA ILE A 721 -17.25 -14.69 17.95
C ILE A 721 -16.15 -13.82 18.53
N GLY A 722 -15.30 -13.26 17.66
CA GLY A 722 -14.26 -12.30 18.02
C GLY A 722 -14.69 -10.83 17.88
N GLY A 723 -13.90 -9.92 18.45
CA GLY A 723 -14.09 -8.48 18.33
C GLY A 723 -15.32 -7.96 19.08
N LEU A 724 -15.67 -8.58 20.19
CA LEU A 724 -16.90 -8.28 20.92
C LEU A 724 -16.93 -6.86 21.49
N LYS A 725 -15.79 -6.35 21.99
CA LYS A 725 -15.67 -4.99 22.54
C LYS A 725 -16.08 -3.94 21.49
N GLU A 726 -15.54 -4.04 20.27
CA GLU A 726 -15.81 -3.13 19.17
C GLU A 726 -17.28 -3.23 18.72
N LYS A 727 -17.83 -4.44 18.68
CA LYS A 727 -19.22 -4.69 18.31
C LYS A 727 -20.20 -4.07 19.30
N LEU A 728 -19.96 -4.23 20.61
CA LEU A 728 -20.81 -3.62 21.65
C LEU A 728 -20.70 -2.09 21.64
N LEU A 729 -19.50 -1.56 21.37
CA LEU A 729 -19.31 -0.12 21.22
C LEU A 729 -20.11 0.42 20.02
N ALA A 730 -20.10 -0.30 18.89
CA ALA A 730 -20.90 0.07 17.73
C ALA A 730 -22.41 0.04 18.01
N ALA A 731 -22.88 -1.01 18.68
CA ALA A 731 -24.27 -1.12 19.10
C ALA A 731 -24.69 0.08 20.00
N LYS A 732 -23.87 0.42 20.97
CA LYS A 732 -24.10 1.57 21.84
C LYS A 732 -24.18 2.90 21.08
N ASN A 733 -23.25 3.11 20.15
CA ASN A 733 -23.19 4.33 19.34
C ASN A 733 -24.37 4.44 18.37
N ALA A 734 -24.89 3.30 17.89
CA ALA A 734 -26.11 3.24 17.07
C ALA A 734 -27.40 3.39 17.87
N GLY A 735 -27.35 3.48 19.20
CA GLY A 735 -28.52 3.61 20.06
C GLY A 735 -29.33 2.31 20.25
N ILE A 736 -28.74 1.17 19.98
CA ILE A 736 -29.30 -0.16 20.26
C ILE A 736 -29.47 -0.31 21.76
N LYS A 737 -30.56 -0.96 22.19
CA LYS A 737 -30.84 -1.23 23.60
C LYS A 737 -30.48 -2.63 24.01
N THR A 738 -30.83 -3.61 23.19
CA THR A 738 -30.62 -5.02 23.49
C THR A 738 -29.64 -5.63 22.47
N VAL A 739 -28.61 -6.33 22.95
CA VAL A 739 -27.63 -7.01 22.09
C VAL A 739 -27.65 -8.50 22.42
N LEU A 740 -27.90 -9.34 21.41
CA LEU A 740 -27.83 -10.79 21.54
C LEU A 740 -26.40 -11.26 21.21
N VAL A 741 -25.80 -11.96 22.16
CA VAL A 741 -24.40 -12.40 22.14
C VAL A 741 -24.36 -13.90 22.43
N PRO A 742 -23.45 -14.68 21.82
CA PRO A 742 -23.30 -16.10 22.14
C PRO A 742 -22.98 -16.31 23.62
N GLU A 743 -23.55 -17.35 24.24
CA GLU A 743 -23.36 -17.70 25.64
C GLU A 743 -21.86 -17.92 25.95
N GLU A 744 -21.13 -18.57 25.06
CA GLU A 744 -19.70 -18.84 25.21
C GLU A 744 -18.81 -17.56 25.22
N ASN A 745 -19.36 -16.40 24.86
CA ASN A 745 -18.68 -15.10 24.97
C ASN A 745 -18.98 -14.38 26.33
N GLU A 746 -19.65 -15.00 27.26
CA GLU A 746 -19.89 -14.40 28.60
C GLU A 746 -18.60 -13.94 29.28
N PRO A 747 -17.51 -14.74 29.30
CA PRO A 747 -16.24 -14.30 29.89
C PRO A 747 -15.66 -13.05 29.21
N ASP A 748 -15.81 -12.94 27.88
CA ASP A 748 -15.35 -11.76 27.14
C ASP A 748 -16.12 -10.50 27.55
N VAL A 749 -17.43 -10.63 27.83
CA VAL A 749 -18.29 -9.51 28.29
C VAL A 749 -17.87 -9.04 29.67
N GLU A 750 -17.54 -9.97 30.59
CA GLU A 750 -17.05 -9.63 31.95
C GLU A 750 -15.78 -8.81 31.91
N GLU A 751 -14.93 -9.04 30.92
CA GLU A 751 -13.69 -8.30 30.72
C GLU A 751 -13.87 -6.90 30.11
N ILE A 752 -15.04 -6.62 29.52
CA ILE A 752 -15.32 -5.32 28.88
C ILE A 752 -15.66 -4.27 29.95
N SER A 753 -15.07 -3.08 29.79
CA SER A 753 -15.32 -1.93 30.66
C SER A 753 -16.83 -1.67 30.84
N SER A 754 -17.23 -1.42 32.09
CA SER A 754 -18.60 -1.04 32.44
C SER A 754 -19.06 0.24 31.71
N GLU A 755 -18.14 1.07 31.24
CA GLU A 755 -18.48 2.22 30.40
C GLU A 755 -19.13 1.80 29.09
N ILE A 756 -18.71 0.68 28.49
CA ILE A 756 -19.29 0.17 27.22
C ILE A 756 -20.61 -0.54 27.49
N THR A 757 -20.66 -1.40 28.49
CA THR A 757 -21.84 -2.23 28.78
C THR A 757 -22.97 -1.44 29.41
N LYS A 758 -22.70 -0.35 30.11
CA LYS A 758 -23.71 0.49 30.76
C LYS A 758 -24.70 1.08 29.74
N GLY A 759 -25.96 0.74 29.87
CA GLY A 759 -27.06 1.19 29.03
C GLY A 759 -27.36 0.24 27.85
N LEU A 760 -26.63 -0.87 27.73
CA LEU A 760 -26.95 -2.00 26.86
C LEU A 760 -27.50 -3.16 27.72
N GLU A 761 -28.58 -3.75 27.28
CA GLU A 761 -29.05 -5.05 27.74
C GLU A 761 -28.36 -6.14 26.93
N ILE A 762 -27.36 -6.78 27.50
CA ILE A 762 -26.64 -7.89 26.85
C ILE A 762 -27.34 -9.19 27.24
N VAL A 763 -27.84 -9.93 26.24
CA VAL A 763 -28.55 -11.20 26.46
C VAL A 763 -27.76 -12.31 25.81
N PHE A 764 -27.37 -13.29 26.61
CA PHE A 764 -26.65 -14.46 26.14
C PHE A 764 -27.59 -15.46 25.51
N VAL A 765 -27.20 -16.03 24.38
CA VAL A 765 -28.00 -16.99 23.62
C VAL A 765 -27.15 -18.18 23.17
N SER A 766 -27.66 -19.38 23.32
CA SER A 766 -26.98 -20.62 22.92
C SER A 766 -27.63 -21.27 21.69
N HIS A 767 -28.86 -20.87 21.38
CA HIS A 767 -29.62 -21.47 20.29
C HIS A 767 -30.45 -20.44 19.51
N MET A 768 -30.56 -20.65 18.19
CA MET A 768 -31.31 -19.77 17.28
C MET A 768 -32.79 -19.56 17.68
N GLU A 769 -33.42 -20.53 18.36
CA GLU A 769 -34.79 -20.37 18.87
C GLU A 769 -34.91 -19.26 19.91
N GLU A 770 -33.90 -19.11 20.75
CA GLU A 770 -33.85 -18.03 21.75
C GLU A 770 -33.66 -16.69 21.04
N VAL A 771 -32.78 -16.64 20.03
CA VAL A 771 -32.58 -15.46 19.20
C VAL A 771 -33.90 -15.02 18.57
N LEU A 772 -34.64 -15.93 17.91
CA LEU A 772 -35.94 -15.63 17.29
C LEU A 772 -36.98 -15.16 18.30
N LYS A 773 -37.00 -15.75 19.51
CA LYS A 773 -37.95 -15.38 20.57
C LYS A 773 -37.70 -13.94 21.09
N LEU A 774 -36.44 -13.53 21.14
CA LEU A 774 -35.99 -12.23 21.67
C LEU A 774 -36.04 -11.13 20.61
N ALA A 775 -35.65 -11.46 19.37
CA ALA A 775 -35.54 -10.51 18.28
C ALA A 775 -36.87 -10.17 17.59
N LEU A 776 -37.81 -11.12 17.54
CA LEU A 776 -39.08 -10.88 16.88
C LEU A 776 -40.06 -10.11 17.77
N ALA A 777 -40.72 -9.11 17.19
CA ALA A 777 -41.74 -8.34 17.87
C ALA A 777 -42.91 -9.21 18.27
N LYS A 778 -43.34 -9.12 19.53
CA LYS A 778 -44.57 -9.82 19.99
C LYS A 778 -45.76 -9.21 19.24
N ARG A 779 -46.60 -10.05 18.64
CA ARG A 779 -47.89 -9.57 18.13
C ARG A 779 -48.61 -8.84 19.28
N ARG A 780 -48.82 -7.52 19.13
CA ARG A 780 -49.82 -6.85 20.01
C ARG A 780 -51.13 -7.59 19.76
N SER A 781 -51.62 -8.26 20.78
CA SER A 781 -53.02 -8.68 20.79
C SER A 781 -53.87 -7.41 20.72
N VAL A 782 -54.53 -7.20 19.56
CA VAL A 782 -55.52 -6.16 19.37
C VAL A 782 -56.72 -6.50 20.22
#